data_98da200713b0d5de5261cd1c8aab75b7
#
_entry.id   98da200713b0d5de5261cd1c8aab75b7
#
_cell.length_a   1.000
_cell.length_b   1.000
_cell.length_c   1.000
_cell.angle_alpha   90.00
_cell.angle_beta   90.00
_cell.angle_gamma   90.00
#
_symmetry.space_group_name_H-M   'P 1'
#
loop_
_entity.id
_entity.type
_entity.pdbx_description
1 polymer ?
#
loop_
_entity_poly.entity_id
_entity_poly.type
_entity_poly.pdbx_seq_one_letter_code
_entity_poly.pdbx_strand_id
1 'polypeptide(L)'
;MRSLTLLQVLLVLSAATEGQNENQRPWEAFILSPASRTVRPVSIHALSGDVVVTSDDNGFVASLNPDGQVSFDFGVEVGGLASFETATETGTGPQLSLAFAESPLNVRAISDDATGSVSTQDWDRELNVTVPAGDTHYLTPQERFRGGFRFMTIKAKESIIVSNITVEIGFSPSQGDLKDYSGYFYTPDDELLTKIWYAGAYTAQTNIGPADTGRFLPQVRPGWAYNSTNGVAGPLLMDGAKRDRAVWPGDHGLSGSTAFLALGEAGLEAFHNSLETMFYYQNSTTGRFPYAGPSTRSFNGRNMSDTYHAWNLISIYNYAIYTGDQTWVDYHWDNITRGVEFVLAGLNNTLGLHNQSTRYDWGRQGAGGYNNALNALDYHALTTLSSLASSLLKPDLAATWSAAAARLKESYNTQLWDTAASLYRDNTTTSLHPQDGNALALLFNLPSTSAQSAAISAALTANWNAIGPVTPELPDVISPFISGVEVLAHLAAGQPARALGLVRRLWGFLLTSPAMTGSTFAEGLAANGSLHYRGASGYNFDPAYTSMSHSWSSGPTIALSTRVAGLELVGWREWRFAPLPGGLGEVKSGFRSPVGEFAVEWVAGNGTLDATVVTPEGTTGRVEFAGGCEMVMVDGVEWDGEVIEGGGKKRVQVTGCQE
;
A
#
# COMPACT_ATOMS: atom_id res chain seq x y z
N MET A 1 8.54 -44.85 -37.29
CA MET A 1 9.66 -45.05 -36.39
C MET A 1 10.74 -44.00 -36.71
N ARG A 2 10.75 -42.90 -36.00
CA ARG A 2 11.89 -41.99 -35.90
C ARG A 2 11.96 -41.52 -34.46
N SER A 3 13.07 -41.89 -33.84
CA SER A 3 13.43 -41.66 -32.42
C SER A 3 13.67 -40.19 -32.15
N LEU A 4 12.98 -39.60 -31.18
CA LEU A 4 13.33 -38.29 -30.57
C LEU A 4 14.35 -38.55 -29.47
N THR A 5 15.53 -38.00 -29.61
CA THR A 5 16.59 -38.00 -28.61
C THR A 5 16.35 -36.78 -27.69
N LEU A 6 16.00 -37.00 -26.44
CA LEU A 6 16.00 -35.98 -25.40
C LEU A 6 17.46 -35.62 -25.05
N LEU A 7 17.82 -34.36 -25.23
CA LEU A 7 19.05 -33.78 -24.69
C LEU A 7 18.79 -33.31 -23.25
N GLN A 8 19.29 -34.05 -22.27
CA GLN A 8 19.34 -33.60 -20.86
C GLN A 8 20.53 -32.63 -20.71
N VAL A 9 20.25 -31.38 -20.46
CA VAL A 9 21.27 -30.42 -20.01
C VAL A 9 21.39 -30.56 -18.47
N LEU A 10 22.50 -31.14 -18.03
CA LEU A 10 22.92 -31.12 -16.65
C LEU A 10 23.43 -29.71 -16.30
N LEU A 11 22.66 -28.95 -15.49
CA LEU A 11 23.20 -27.79 -14.81
C LEU A 11 24.06 -28.27 -13.63
N VAL A 12 25.35 -28.08 -13.71
CA VAL A 12 26.27 -28.21 -12.57
C VAL A 12 26.18 -26.95 -11.78
N LEU A 13 25.44 -26.98 -10.67
CA LEU A 13 25.50 -25.95 -9.62
C LEU A 13 26.87 -26.12 -8.90
N SER A 14 27.82 -25.25 -9.22
CA SER A 14 28.98 -25.04 -8.37
C SER A 14 28.51 -24.18 -7.19
N ALA A 15 28.40 -24.81 -6.03
CA ALA A 15 28.27 -24.08 -4.77
C ALA A 15 29.61 -23.35 -4.50
N ALA A 16 29.68 -22.09 -4.88
CA ALA A 16 30.67 -21.19 -4.34
C ALA A 16 30.22 -20.88 -2.89
N THR A 17 30.94 -21.40 -1.92
CA THR A 17 30.90 -20.92 -0.55
C THR A 17 31.55 -19.53 -0.56
N GLU A 18 30.76 -18.51 -0.87
CA GLU A 18 31.13 -17.12 -0.57
C GLU A 18 31.18 -16.98 0.96
N GLY A 19 32.36 -16.62 1.48
CA GLY A 19 32.50 -16.24 2.88
C GLY A 19 31.47 -15.15 3.20
N GLN A 20 30.55 -15.44 4.12
CA GLN A 20 29.59 -14.45 4.60
C GLN A 20 30.40 -13.30 5.17
N ASN A 21 30.29 -12.13 4.54
CA ASN A 21 30.75 -10.88 5.08
C ASN A 21 29.92 -10.64 6.36
N GLU A 22 30.55 -10.68 7.54
CA GLU A 22 29.89 -10.52 8.85
C GLU A 22 29.07 -9.23 9.01
N ASN A 23 29.08 -8.35 8.00
CA ASN A 23 28.35 -7.06 7.96
C ASN A 23 27.12 -7.05 7.03
N GLN A 24 26.81 -8.12 6.31
CA GLN A 24 25.67 -8.10 5.40
C GLN A 24 24.39 -8.45 6.14
N ARG A 25 23.43 -7.53 6.16
CA ARG A 25 22.10 -7.74 6.80
C ARG A 25 21.31 -8.74 5.96
N PRO A 26 20.79 -9.84 6.53
CA PRO A 26 20.16 -10.91 5.76
C PRO A 26 18.94 -10.47 4.94
N TRP A 27 18.31 -9.38 5.31
CA TRP A 27 17.13 -8.86 4.64
C TRP A 27 17.42 -7.97 3.42
N GLU A 28 18.65 -7.49 3.24
CA GLU A 28 19.00 -6.63 2.09
C GLU A 28 18.82 -7.34 0.73
N ALA A 29 18.95 -8.67 0.73
CA ALA A 29 18.71 -9.50 -0.46
C ALA A 29 17.26 -9.48 -0.95
N PHE A 30 16.30 -9.08 -0.11
CA PHE A 30 14.87 -9.04 -0.44
C PHE A 30 14.41 -7.67 -0.94
N ILE A 31 15.27 -6.66 -0.95
CA ILE A 31 14.94 -5.32 -1.47
C ILE A 31 14.79 -5.39 -2.98
N LEU A 32 13.57 -5.15 -3.46
CA LEU A 32 13.18 -5.27 -4.87
C LEU A 32 13.55 -4.06 -5.72
N SER A 33 13.82 -2.93 -5.09
CA SER A 33 14.19 -1.70 -5.78
C SER A 33 15.41 -1.87 -6.66
N PRO A 34 15.44 -1.26 -7.84
CA PRO A 34 16.64 -1.20 -8.67
C PRO A 34 17.83 -0.57 -7.94
N ALA A 35 19.04 -1.07 -8.23
CA ALA A 35 20.29 -0.53 -7.69
C ALA A 35 20.73 0.77 -8.40
N SER A 36 20.04 1.17 -9.46
CA SER A 36 20.31 2.39 -10.23
C SER A 36 19.00 3.04 -10.65
N ARG A 37 18.99 4.35 -10.80
CA ARG A 37 17.87 5.06 -11.40
C ARG A 37 17.76 4.83 -12.91
N THR A 38 18.84 4.45 -13.57
CA THR A 38 18.83 3.99 -14.96
C THR A 38 18.78 2.47 -14.98
N VAL A 39 17.66 1.89 -15.41
CA VAL A 39 17.45 0.45 -15.46
C VAL A 39 17.35 -0.07 -16.89
N ARG A 40 17.84 -1.30 -17.12
CA ARG A 40 17.79 -2.00 -18.38
C ARG A 40 16.85 -3.20 -18.31
N PRO A 41 16.24 -3.61 -19.43
CA PRO A 41 15.50 -4.87 -19.46
C PRO A 41 16.42 -6.07 -19.15
N VAL A 42 15.88 -7.03 -18.41
CA VAL A 42 16.61 -8.23 -17.99
C VAL A 42 16.37 -9.41 -18.94
N SER A 43 15.27 -9.36 -19.71
CA SER A 43 14.93 -10.43 -20.67
C SER A 43 14.02 -9.93 -21.79
N ILE A 44 13.87 -10.76 -22.81
CA ILE A 44 12.84 -10.60 -23.84
C ILE A 44 11.62 -11.41 -23.46
N HIS A 45 10.47 -10.76 -23.40
CA HIS A 45 9.20 -11.41 -23.09
C HIS A 45 8.55 -12.03 -24.33
N ALA A 46 8.50 -11.28 -25.44
CA ALA A 46 7.84 -11.73 -26.66
C ALA A 46 8.44 -11.08 -27.91
N LEU A 47 8.36 -11.80 -29.03
CA LEU A 47 8.69 -11.34 -30.38
C LEU A 47 7.51 -11.59 -31.31
N SER A 48 7.26 -10.69 -32.25
CA SER A 48 6.26 -10.85 -33.31
C SER A 48 6.70 -10.16 -34.60
N GLY A 49 6.39 -10.75 -35.74
CA GLY A 49 6.83 -10.26 -37.06
C GLY A 49 8.30 -10.55 -37.32
N ASP A 50 8.90 -9.77 -38.24
CA ASP A 50 10.29 -9.93 -38.64
C ASP A 50 11.22 -9.15 -37.71
N VAL A 51 11.75 -9.84 -36.72
CA VAL A 51 12.58 -9.29 -35.63
C VAL A 51 13.75 -10.20 -35.33
N VAL A 52 14.94 -9.63 -35.24
CA VAL A 52 16.15 -10.32 -34.78
C VAL A 52 16.66 -9.59 -33.53
N VAL A 53 16.88 -10.32 -32.45
CA VAL A 53 17.43 -9.76 -31.21
C VAL A 53 18.78 -10.40 -30.92
N THR A 54 19.78 -9.57 -30.68
CA THR A 54 21.10 -9.90 -30.18
C THR A 54 21.39 -9.13 -28.90
N SER A 55 22.58 -9.25 -28.35
CA SER A 55 23.03 -8.45 -27.21
C SER A 55 24.45 -7.96 -27.40
N ASP A 56 24.76 -6.81 -26.83
CA ASP A 56 26.11 -6.25 -26.71
C ASP A 56 26.39 -5.86 -25.22
N ASP A 57 27.48 -5.12 -25.00
CA ASP A 57 27.86 -4.67 -23.65
C ASP A 57 26.82 -3.72 -23.00
N ASN A 58 25.94 -3.12 -23.81
CA ASN A 58 24.87 -2.21 -23.37
C ASN A 58 23.50 -2.90 -23.25
N GLY A 59 23.42 -4.23 -23.41
CA GLY A 59 22.21 -5.02 -23.31
C GLY A 59 21.66 -5.49 -24.66
N PHE A 60 20.33 -5.46 -24.81
CA PHE A 60 19.69 -5.98 -26.04
C PHE A 60 19.81 -5.02 -27.21
N VAL A 61 20.02 -5.59 -28.41
CA VAL A 61 19.98 -4.92 -29.71
C VAL A 61 18.90 -5.60 -30.54
N ALA A 62 17.87 -4.88 -30.94
CA ALA A 62 16.77 -5.41 -31.75
C ALA A 62 16.76 -4.77 -33.13
N SER A 63 16.87 -5.61 -34.15
CA SER A 63 16.66 -5.25 -35.57
C SER A 63 15.22 -5.59 -35.92
N LEU A 64 14.43 -4.58 -36.29
CA LEU A 64 13.02 -4.73 -36.60
C LEU A 64 12.74 -4.27 -38.03
N ASN A 65 12.00 -5.06 -38.80
CA ASN A 65 11.38 -4.65 -40.03
C ASN A 65 9.98 -4.10 -39.80
N PRO A 66 9.35 -3.46 -40.79
CA PRO A 66 7.98 -2.88 -40.59
C PRO A 66 7.01 -3.88 -39.97
N ASP A 67 6.24 -3.41 -38.96
CA ASP A 67 5.33 -4.19 -38.12
C ASP A 67 6.02 -5.24 -37.20
N GLY A 68 7.34 -5.34 -37.20
CA GLY A 68 8.09 -6.12 -36.23
C GLY A 68 7.93 -5.56 -34.81
N GLN A 69 7.79 -6.44 -33.81
CA GLN A 69 7.58 -6.08 -32.40
C GLN A 69 8.52 -6.87 -31.51
N VAL A 70 9.07 -6.19 -30.51
CA VAL A 70 9.82 -6.78 -29.41
C VAL A 70 9.28 -6.26 -28.09
N SER A 71 9.02 -7.16 -27.15
CA SER A 71 8.57 -6.82 -25.80
C SER A 71 9.67 -7.15 -24.80
N PHE A 72 10.17 -6.15 -24.11
CA PHE A 72 11.21 -6.23 -23.10
C PHE A 72 10.59 -6.39 -21.72
N ASP A 73 11.18 -7.24 -20.86
CA ASP A 73 10.83 -7.43 -19.45
C ASP A 73 11.91 -6.80 -18.56
N PHE A 74 11.53 -5.90 -17.67
CA PHE A 74 12.42 -5.27 -16.69
C PHE A 74 12.59 -6.12 -15.40
N GLY A 75 11.88 -7.24 -15.30
CA GLY A 75 11.96 -8.17 -14.16
C GLY A 75 11.17 -7.75 -12.94
N VAL A 76 11.03 -6.44 -12.72
CA VAL A 76 10.25 -5.82 -11.63
C VAL A 76 9.40 -4.68 -12.18
N GLU A 77 8.45 -4.21 -11.41
CA GLU A 77 7.73 -2.97 -11.72
C GLU A 77 8.71 -1.79 -11.77
N VAL A 78 8.62 -0.99 -12.82
CA VAL A 78 9.41 0.24 -13.01
C VAL A 78 8.48 1.37 -13.45
N GLY A 79 8.99 2.59 -13.53
CA GLY A 79 8.22 3.75 -14.02
C GLY A 79 9.12 4.96 -14.19
N GLY A 80 8.90 5.71 -15.27
CA GLY A 80 9.73 6.86 -15.60
C GLY A 80 9.75 7.19 -17.08
N LEU A 81 10.91 7.59 -17.56
CA LEU A 81 11.16 8.00 -18.93
C LEU A 81 11.94 6.92 -19.68
N ALA A 82 11.35 6.37 -20.75
CA ALA A 82 12.01 5.39 -21.61
C ALA A 82 13.04 6.09 -22.52
N SER A 83 14.19 5.45 -22.71
CA SER A 83 15.28 5.93 -23.55
C SER A 83 15.87 4.79 -24.37
N PHE A 84 16.33 5.08 -25.58
CA PHE A 84 17.00 4.12 -26.46
C PHE A 84 17.78 4.82 -27.57
N GLU A 85 18.70 4.08 -28.18
CA GLU A 85 19.38 4.49 -29.40
C GLU A 85 18.75 3.85 -30.62
N THR A 86 18.84 4.53 -31.77
CA THR A 86 18.32 4.06 -33.05
C THR A 86 19.34 4.17 -34.13
N ALA A 87 19.29 3.22 -35.07
CA ALA A 87 20.00 3.31 -36.36
C ALA A 87 19.06 2.91 -37.51
N THR A 88 19.11 3.67 -38.60
CA THR A 88 18.33 3.41 -39.83
C THR A 88 19.19 3.55 -41.04
N GLU A 89 18.83 2.83 -42.12
CA GLU A 89 19.51 2.92 -43.42
C GLU A 89 19.01 4.12 -44.26
N THR A 90 17.86 4.71 -43.90
CA THR A 90 17.08 5.62 -44.75
C THR A 90 17.43 7.10 -44.60
N GLY A 91 18.18 7.48 -43.56
CA GLY A 91 18.55 8.88 -43.29
C GLY A 91 17.38 9.81 -42.93
N THR A 92 16.14 9.31 -42.88
CA THR A 92 14.95 9.96 -42.33
C THR A 92 14.84 9.65 -40.86
N GLY A 93 14.20 10.55 -40.07
CA GLY A 93 13.98 10.30 -38.65
C GLY A 93 13.11 9.05 -38.44
N PRO A 94 13.61 8.01 -37.75
CA PRO A 94 12.91 6.75 -37.63
C PRO A 94 11.58 6.87 -36.85
N GLN A 95 10.61 6.10 -37.34
CA GLN A 95 9.27 6.03 -36.72
C GLN A 95 9.04 4.65 -36.10
N LEU A 96 8.60 4.69 -34.85
CA LEU A 96 8.20 3.51 -34.09
C LEU A 96 7.07 3.86 -33.12
N SER A 97 6.56 2.86 -32.40
CA SER A 97 5.65 3.11 -31.29
C SER A 97 6.08 2.31 -30.06
N LEU A 98 5.79 2.89 -28.88
CA LEU A 98 5.97 2.26 -27.58
C LEU A 98 4.61 1.89 -27.00
N ALA A 99 4.56 0.75 -26.32
CA ALA A 99 3.44 0.33 -25.49
C ALA A 99 3.96 -0.25 -24.16
N PHE A 100 3.19 -0.14 -23.11
CA PHE A 100 3.59 -0.52 -21.76
C PHE A 100 2.54 -1.40 -21.11
N ALA A 101 2.98 -2.35 -20.28
CA ALA A 101 2.12 -3.21 -19.51
C ALA A 101 2.74 -3.56 -18.15
N GLU A 102 1.90 -3.59 -17.10
CA GLU A 102 2.31 -4.08 -15.78
C GLU A 102 2.22 -5.62 -15.74
N SER A 103 1.16 -6.20 -16.27
CA SER A 103 0.93 -7.65 -16.30
C SER A 103 1.44 -8.28 -17.60
N PRO A 104 2.06 -9.48 -17.55
CA PRO A 104 2.42 -10.23 -18.74
C PRO A 104 1.22 -10.62 -19.61
N LEU A 105 0.00 -10.67 -19.04
CA LEU A 105 -1.23 -10.97 -19.79
C LEU A 105 -1.66 -9.82 -20.71
N ASN A 106 -1.17 -8.61 -20.48
CA ASN A 106 -1.55 -7.41 -21.21
C ASN A 106 -0.45 -6.92 -22.17
N VAL A 107 0.62 -7.71 -22.36
CA VAL A 107 1.72 -7.36 -23.27
C VAL A 107 1.24 -7.42 -24.72
N ARG A 108 1.23 -6.26 -25.38
CA ARG A 108 0.75 -6.08 -26.77
C ARG A 108 1.29 -4.77 -27.33
N ALA A 109 1.00 -4.47 -28.61
CA ALA A 109 1.39 -3.21 -29.25
C ALA A 109 0.63 -1.97 -28.79
N ILE A 110 -0.30 -2.13 -27.85
CA ILE A 110 -1.12 -1.07 -27.25
C ILE A 110 -0.94 -1.17 -25.75
N SER A 111 -0.74 -0.02 -25.07
CA SER A 111 -0.57 0.02 -23.62
C SER A 111 -1.79 -0.52 -22.87
N ASP A 112 -1.56 -1.06 -21.69
CA ASP A 112 -2.57 -1.66 -20.83
C ASP A 112 -3.43 -0.63 -20.05
N ASP A 113 -3.16 0.66 -20.25
CA ASP A 113 -3.82 1.71 -19.53
C ASP A 113 -5.09 2.17 -20.27
N ALA A 114 -6.16 1.46 -20.06
CA ALA A 114 -7.48 1.88 -20.50
C ALA A 114 -7.99 3.04 -19.63
N THR A 115 -8.76 3.91 -20.23
CA THR A 115 -9.13 5.17 -19.65
C THR A 115 -10.50 5.22 -19.10
N GLY A 116 -10.61 5.17 -17.86
CA GLY A 116 -11.80 5.56 -17.17
C GLY A 116 -12.82 4.45 -17.00
N SER A 117 -13.40 4.49 -15.84
CA SER A 117 -14.40 3.58 -15.31
C SER A 117 -15.72 3.47 -16.14
N VAL A 118 -15.83 4.22 -17.22
CA VAL A 118 -17.06 4.28 -18.03
C VAL A 118 -16.83 4.08 -19.53
N SER A 119 -15.61 3.81 -19.95
CA SER A 119 -15.25 3.66 -21.36
C SER A 119 -14.48 2.36 -21.59
N THR A 120 -14.83 1.62 -22.61
CA THR A 120 -14.09 0.47 -23.12
C THR A 120 -12.94 0.88 -24.07
N GLN A 121 -12.69 2.19 -24.20
CA GLN A 121 -11.67 2.71 -25.09
C GLN A 121 -10.31 2.72 -24.40
N ASP A 122 -9.33 2.17 -25.06
CA ASP A 122 -7.92 2.27 -24.71
C ASP A 122 -7.43 3.66 -25.14
N TRP A 123 -7.35 4.58 -24.19
CA TRP A 123 -7.04 6.00 -24.48
C TRP A 123 -5.54 6.26 -24.63
N ASP A 124 -4.70 5.54 -23.91
CA ASP A 124 -3.26 5.73 -24.01
C ASP A 124 -2.68 5.02 -25.24
N ARG A 125 -3.32 3.98 -25.71
CA ARG A 125 -2.95 3.28 -26.94
C ARG A 125 -1.43 3.04 -27.05
N GLU A 126 -0.90 3.23 -28.26
CA GLU A 126 0.53 3.28 -28.54
C GLU A 126 1.06 4.72 -28.42
N LEU A 127 2.24 4.89 -27.84
CA LEU A 127 2.98 6.15 -27.90
C LEU A 127 3.76 6.20 -29.19
N ASN A 128 3.28 7.00 -30.15
CA ASN A 128 4.00 7.19 -31.40
C ASN A 128 5.24 8.06 -31.20
N VAL A 129 6.37 7.57 -31.65
CA VAL A 129 7.68 8.20 -31.54
C VAL A 129 8.23 8.46 -32.95
N THR A 130 8.72 9.68 -33.16
CA THR A 130 9.54 10.04 -34.31
C THR A 130 10.84 10.59 -33.77
N VAL A 131 11.96 9.91 -34.05
CA VAL A 131 13.28 10.41 -33.70
C VAL A 131 13.68 11.44 -34.75
N PRO A 132 14.15 12.65 -34.39
CA PRO A 132 14.56 13.67 -35.37
C PRO A 132 15.64 13.16 -36.31
N ALA A 133 15.62 13.61 -37.58
CA ALA A 133 16.61 13.23 -38.56
C ALA A 133 18.01 13.67 -38.12
N GLY A 134 18.95 12.73 -38.11
CA GLY A 134 20.33 12.94 -37.67
C GLY A 134 20.58 12.65 -36.18
N ASP A 135 19.51 12.52 -35.36
CA ASP A 135 19.63 12.03 -34.01
C ASP A 135 19.63 10.51 -34.00
N THR A 136 20.42 9.96 -33.07
CA THR A 136 20.46 8.49 -32.84
C THR A 136 19.90 8.12 -31.49
N HIS A 137 19.64 9.10 -30.61
CA HIS A 137 19.17 8.90 -29.26
C HIS A 137 17.76 9.48 -29.07
N TYR A 138 16.90 8.71 -28.41
CA TYR A 138 15.58 9.14 -27.98
C TYR A 138 15.44 9.06 -26.46
N LEU A 139 14.91 10.08 -25.85
CA LEU A 139 14.43 10.11 -24.48
C LEU A 139 12.99 10.56 -24.49
N THR A 140 12.11 9.82 -23.84
CA THR A 140 10.71 10.21 -23.68
C THR A 140 10.63 11.56 -22.96
N PRO A 141 9.93 12.57 -23.54
CA PRO A 141 9.77 13.86 -22.88
C PRO A 141 8.89 13.75 -21.64
N GLN A 142 9.04 14.67 -20.68
CA GLN A 142 8.40 14.64 -19.37
C GLN A 142 6.87 14.50 -19.43
N GLU A 143 6.20 15.16 -20.36
CA GLU A 143 4.74 15.05 -20.55
C GLU A 143 4.29 13.68 -21.06
N ARG A 144 5.23 12.84 -21.45
CA ARG A 144 5.03 11.45 -21.88
C ARG A 144 5.56 10.45 -20.86
N PHE A 145 5.77 10.89 -19.64
CA PHE A 145 6.13 10.06 -18.51
C PHE A 145 5.20 8.84 -18.42
N ARG A 146 5.75 7.66 -18.05
CA ARG A 146 4.94 6.48 -17.78
C ARG A 146 5.12 6.09 -16.32
N GLY A 147 3.99 6.03 -15.58
CA GLY A 147 4.00 5.81 -14.13
C GLY A 147 4.48 4.42 -13.74
N GLY A 148 3.72 3.39 -14.07
CA GLY A 148 4.02 2.01 -13.69
C GLY A 148 3.97 1.07 -14.89
N PHE A 149 4.98 0.18 -15.01
CA PHE A 149 5.00 -0.93 -15.97
C PHE A 149 6.15 -1.89 -15.63
N ARG A 150 6.02 -3.14 -16.06
CA ARG A 150 7.10 -4.13 -16.07
C ARG A 150 7.57 -4.43 -17.47
N PHE A 151 6.68 -4.30 -18.46
CA PHE A 151 6.96 -4.66 -19.86
C PHE A 151 6.85 -3.43 -20.75
N MET A 152 7.83 -3.30 -21.67
CA MET A 152 7.81 -2.28 -22.73
C MET A 152 7.88 -2.97 -24.09
N THR A 153 6.90 -2.69 -24.95
CA THR A 153 6.87 -3.18 -26.33
C THR A 153 7.28 -2.05 -27.27
N ILE A 154 8.23 -2.34 -28.17
CA ILE A 154 8.61 -1.48 -29.29
C ILE A 154 8.05 -2.12 -30.55
N LYS A 155 7.30 -1.36 -31.33
CA LYS A 155 6.82 -1.75 -32.68
C LYS A 155 7.40 -0.82 -33.72
N ALA A 156 8.06 -1.38 -34.73
CA ALA A 156 8.65 -0.64 -35.84
C ALA A 156 7.60 -0.25 -36.90
N LYS A 157 7.68 0.94 -37.46
CA LYS A 157 6.90 1.39 -38.63
C LYS A 157 7.72 1.34 -39.91
N GLU A 158 9.01 1.22 -39.76
CA GLU A 158 10.00 1.05 -40.82
C GLU A 158 11.15 0.18 -40.35
N SER A 159 12.09 -0.20 -41.20
CA SER A 159 13.26 -0.98 -40.77
C SER A 159 14.17 -0.14 -39.87
N ILE A 160 14.42 -0.63 -38.68
CA ILE A 160 15.14 0.11 -37.62
C ILE A 160 15.92 -0.88 -36.74
N ILE A 161 17.06 -0.41 -36.24
CA ILE A 161 17.79 -1.05 -35.15
C ILE A 161 17.57 -0.21 -33.91
N VAL A 162 17.19 -0.85 -32.79
CA VAL A 162 17.04 -0.22 -31.48
C VAL A 162 18.01 -0.87 -30.52
N SER A 163 18.78 -0.08 -29.77
CA SER A 163 19.78 -0.53 -28.83
C SER A 163 19.81 0.38 -27.57
N ASN A 164 20.65 0.04 -26.61
CA ASN A 164 20.84 0.81 -25.35
C ASN A 164 19.51 1.20 -24.70
N ILE A 165 18.60 0.23 -24.60
CA ILE A 165 17.24 0.45 -24.06
C ILE A 165 17.32 0.62 -22.54
N THR A 166 16.81 1.75 -22.03
CA THR A 166 16.80 2.07 -20.61
C THR A 166 15.48 2.72 -20.18
N VAL A 167 15.25 2.75 -18.87
CA VAL A 167 14.23 3.56 -18.22
C VAL A 167 14.89 4.38 -17.10
N GLU A 168 14.73 5.68 -17.14
CA GLU A 168 15.07 6.58 -16.04
C GLU A 168 13.95 6.57 -15.01
N ILE A 169 14.22 6.00 -13.83
CA ILE A 169 13.24 5.87 -12.74
C ILE A 169 12.78 7.23 -12.24
N GLY A 170 11.48 7.48 -12.29
CA GLY A 170 10.86 8.71 -11.87
C GLY A 170 10.08 8.65 -10.55
N PHE A 171 9.97 7.48 -9.91
CA PHE A 171 9.38 7.36 -8.59
C PHE A 171 10.39 7.62 -7.46
N SER A 172 9.89 7.93 -6.26
CA SER A 172 10.69 8.26 -5.06
C SER A 172 11.84 9.22 -5.34
N PRO A 173 11.56 10.42 -5.88
CA PRO A 173 12.62 11.32 -6.37
C PRO A 173 13.54 11.85 -5.26
N SER A 174 13.10 11.85 -4.00
CA SER A 174 13.90 12.29 -2.84
C SER A 174 14.91 11.24 -2.36
N GLN A 175 14.77 9.96 -2.75
CA GLN A 175 15.72 8.93 -2.38
C GLN A 175 16.93 8.94 -3.33
N GLY A 176 18.13 9.23 -2.82
CA GLY A 176 19.37 9.16 -3.60
C GLY A 176 19.69 7.73 -4.03
N ASP A 177 19.61 6.78 -3.12
CA ASP A 177 19.68 5.33 -3.36
C ASP A 177 18.29 4.72 -3.14
N LEU A 178 17.73 4.12 -4.18
CA LEU A 178 16.41 3.48 -4.11
C LEU A 178 16.38 2.26 -3.18
N LYS A 179 17.53 1.68 -2.87
CA LYS A 179 17.67 0.55 -1.92
C LYS A 179 17.85 0.98 -0.47
N ASP A 180 18.01 2.26 -0.20
CA ASP A 180 18.17 2.77 1.16
C ASP A 180 16.82 2.78 1.89
N TYR A 181 16.40 1.60 2.35
CA TYR A 181 15.24 1.43 3.19
C TYR A 181 15.63 1.65 4.65
N SER A 182 15.00 2.59 5.30
CA SER A 182 15.21 2.88 6.72
C SER A 182 14.55 1.87 7.64
N GLY A 183 13.57 1.13 7.12
CA GLY A 183 12.88 0.07 7.83
C GLY A 183 13.21 -1.32 7.28
N TYR A 184 12.92 -2.33 8.10
CA TYR A 184 13.13 -3.73 7.74
C TYR A 184 12.22 -4.65 8.53
N PHE A 185 11.96 -5.81 7.95
CA PHE A 185 11.38 -6.98 8.61
C PHE A 185 12.06 -8.24 8.07
N TYR A 186 12.41 -9.14 8.96
CA TYR A 186 13.04 -10.40 8.60
C TYR A 186 12.64 -11.51 9.57
N THR A 187 12.33 -12.67 9.03
CA THR A 187 12.18 -13.92 9.78
C THR A 187 12.82 -15.04 8.97
N PRO A 188 13.72 -15.86 9.59
CA PRO A 188 14.27 -17.04 8.93
C PRO A 188 13.26 -18.19 8.79
N ASP A 189 12.18 -18.17 9.58
CA ASP A 189 11.20 -19.23 9.64
C ASP A 189 10.24 -19.24 8.44
N ASP A 190 10.06 -18.07 7.80
CA ASP A 190 9.13 -17.91 6.67
C ASP A 190 9.62 -16.84 5.70
N GLU A 191 10.39 -17.27 4.71
CA GLU A 191 10.92 -16.39 3.65
C GLU A 191 9.81 -15.66 2.90
N LEU A 192 8.62 -16.27 2.73
CA LEU A 192 7.49 -15.66 2.03
C LEU A 192 7.02 -14.41 2.77
N LEU A 193 6.93 -14.42 4.10
CA LEU A 193 6.54 -13.24 4.87
C LEU A 193 7.56 -12.10 4.71
N THR A 194 8.85 -12.43 4.73
CA THR A 194 9.91 -11.45 4.45
C THR A 194 9.74 -10.85 3.04
N LYS A 195 9.57 -11.68 2.01
CA LYS A 195 9.32 -11.22 0.63
C LYS A 195 8.07 -10.34 0.51
N ILE A 196 6.99 -10.71 1.19
CA ILE A 196 5.74 -9.94 1.19
C ILE A 196 5.96 -8.56 1.82
N TRP A 197 6.72 -8.46 2.90
CA TRP A 197 7.05 -7.18 3.51
C TRP A 197 7.76 -6.25 2.52
N TYR A 198 8.79 -6.75 1.83
CA TYR A 198 9.58 -5.97 0.87
C TYR A 198 8.79 -5.64 -0.40
N ALA A 199 7.91 -6.51 -0.86
CA ALA A 199 7.01 -6.21 -1.97
C ALA A 199 6.00 -5.11 -1.60
N GLY A 200 5.48 -5.10 -0.37
CA GLY A 200 4.62 -4.01 0.13
C GLY A 200 5.37 -2.68 0.24
N ALA A 201 6.59 -2.71 0.75
CA ALA A 201 7.48 -1.54 0.80
C ALA A 201 7.78 -1.00 -0.61
N TYR A 202 8.09 -1.88 -1.57
CA TYR A 202 8.34 -1.51 -2.96
C TYR A 202 7.07 -0.99 -3.65
N THR A 203 5.89 -1.57 -3.36
CA THR A 203 4.62 -1.05 -3.84
C THR A 203 4.41 0.39 -3.37
N ALA A 204 4.63 0.71 -2.10
CA ALA A 204 4.55 2.09 -1.61
C ALA A 204 5.58 3.01 -2.28
N GLN A 205 6.82 2.55 -2.47
CA GLN A 205 7.89 3.32 -3.10
C GLN A 205 7.58 3.70 -4.55
N THR A 206 7.05 2.78 -5.36
CA THR A 206 6.68 3.06 -6.77
C THR A 206 5.50 4.03 -6.89
N ASN A 207 4.73 4.22 -5.83
CA ASN A 207 3.60 5.15 -5.76
C ASN A 207 3.98 6.55 -5.25
N ILE A 208 5.23 6.80 -4.92
CA ILE A 208 5.74 8.13 -4.58
C ILE A 208 6.26 8.80 -5.86
N GLY A 209 5.66 9.92 -6.26
CA GLY A 209 6.04 10.59 -7.50
C GLY A 209 5.99 12.10 -7.41
N PRO A 210 6.60 12.81 -8.39
CA PRO A 210 6.55 14.26 -8.47
C PRO A 210 5.11 14.79 -8.56
N ALA A 211 4.89 16.01 -8.09
CA ALA A 211 3.58 16.65 -8.05
C ALA A 211 2.98 16.99 -9.43
N ASP A 212 3.76 16.92 -10.48
CA ASP A 212 3.40 17.26 -11.86
C ASP A 212 3.36 16.05 -12.82
N THR A 213 3.36 14.82 -12.26
CA THR A 213 3.27 13.58 -13.03
C THR A 213 1.95 12.85 -12.86
N GLY A 214 0.90 13.56 -12.53
CA GLY A 214 -0.45 13.04 -12.43
C GLY A 214 -1.09 12.78 -13.78
N ARG A 215 -2.13 11.95 -13.74
CA ARG A 215 -3.00 11.69 -14.86
C ARG A 215 -4.35 12.36 -14.65
N PHE A 216 -4.90 13.01 -15.69
CA PHE A 216 -6.24 13.60 -15.59
C PHE A 216 -7.32 12.53 -15.53
N LEU A 217 -8.18 12.59 -14.50
CA LEU A 217 -9.33 11.71 -14.33
C LEU A 217 -10.63 12.53 -14.15
N PRO A 218 -11.70 12.17 -14.84
CA PRO A 218 -11.73 11.27 -16.01
C PRO A 218 -10.95 11.90 -17.16
N GLN A 219 -10.34 11.08 -17.99
CA GLN A 219 -9.69 11.59 -19.18
C GLN A 219 -10.71 12.26 -20.11
N VAL A 220 -10.35 13.45 -20.60
CA VAL A 220 -11.25 14.24 -21.44
C VAL A 220 -11.01 14.02 -22.93
N ARG A 221 -9.89 13.39 -23.29
CA ARG A 221 -9.50 13.08 -24.67
C ARG A 221 -8.45 11.98 -24.72
N PRO A 222 -8.36 11.20 -25.82
CA PRO A 222 -7.28 10.24 -26.04
C PRO A 222 -5.90 10.90 -26.04
N GLY A 223 -4.92 10.17 -25.58
CA GLY A 223 -3.52 10.55 -25.67
C GLY A 223 -2.78 10.52 -24.34
N TRP A 224 -1.47 10.45 -24.42
CA TRP A 224 -0.56 10.46 -23.27
C TRP A 224 -0.62 11.83 -22.57
N ALA A 225 -1.07 11.84 -21.33
CA ALA A 225 -1.21 13.05 -20.54
C ALA A 225 -0.87 12.77 -19.06
N TYR A 226 0.41 12.64 -18.78
CA TYR A 226 0.98 12.41 -17.45
C TYR A 226 1.70 13.68 -16.92
N ASN A 227 1.10 14.83 -17.13
CA ASN A 227 1.59 16.12 -16.65
C ASN A 227 0.53 16.90 -15.88
N SER A 228 -0.44 16.21 -15.31
CA SER A 228 -1.44 16.82 -14.45
C SER A 228 -0.84 17.11 -13.07
N THR A 229 -1.24 18.24 -12.49
CA THR A 229 -0.90 18.58 -11.11
C THR A 229 -1.61 17.62 -10.15
N ASN A 230 -0.86 16.95 -9.30
CA ASN A 230 -1.35 16.00 -8.29
C ASN A 230 -1.61 16.62 -6.95
N GLY A 231 -0.90 17.71 -6.61
CA GLY A 231 -0.99 18.35 -5.32
C GLY A 231 -0.27 19.68 -5.25
N VAL A 232 -0.19 20.25 -4.06
CA VAL A 232 0.37 21.58 -3.82
C VAL A 232 1.89 21.59 -3.64
N ALA A 233 2.46 20.45 -3.34
CA ALA A 233 3.89 20.19 -3.20
C ALA A 233 4.17 18.73 -3.55
N GLY A 234 5.41 18.39 -3.84
CA GLY A 234 5.82 17.01 -4.13
C GLY A 234 7.25 16.76 -3.66
N PRO A 235 7.64 15.48 -3.54
CA PRO A 235 6.90 14.29 -3.98
C PRO A 235 5.64 14.00 -3.17
N LEU A 236 4.72 13.25 -3.77
CA LEU A 236 3.43 12.87 -3.21
C LEU A 236 3.29 11.36 -3.15
N LEU A 237 2.60 10.88 -2.12
CA LEU A 237 2.14 9.49 -2.06
C LEU A 237 0.80 9.39 -2.80
N MET A 238 0.80 8.66 -3.91
CA MET A 238 -0.36 8.45 -4.77
C MET A 238 -0.96 7.06 -4.51
N ASP A 239 -2.14 6.81 -5.05
CA ASP A 239 -2.85 5.52 -4.97
C ASP A 239 -2.14 4.42 -5.75
N GLY A 240 -1.76 4.67 -7.01
CA GLY A 240 -1.18 3.68 -7.91
C GLY A 240 -0.07 4.23 -8.81
N ALA A 241 0.88 3.36 -9.16
CA ALA A 241 2.04 3.70 -10.00
C ALA A 241 1.61 4.03 -11.44
N LYS A 242 0.76 3.20 -12.06
CA LYS A 242 0.20 3.39 -13.40
C LYS A 242 -0.92 4.42 -13.38
N ARG A 243 -1.89 4.20 -12.52
CA ARG A 243 -3.12 4.98 -12.34
C ARG A 243 -3.69 4.78 -10.92
N ASP A 244 -4.59 5.66 -10.37
CA ASP A 244 -4.99 6.92 -11.06
C ASP A 244 -3.90 7.99 -11.07
N ARG A 245 -2.86 7.85 -10.26
CA ARG A 245 -1.77 8.80 -9.99
C ARG A 245 -2.33 10.09 -9.38
N ALA A 246 -3.04 9.94 -8.30
CA ALA A 246 -3.68 10.99 -7.55
C ALA A 246 -3.54 10.76 -6.05
N VAL A 247 -3.75 11.80 -5.27
CA VAL A 247 -3.81 11.71 -3.81
C VAL A 247 -5.20 11.25 -3.39
N TRP A 248 -5.28 10.07 -2.76
CA TRP A 248 -6.52 9.50 -2.24
C TRP A 248 -6.42 9.26 -0.73
N PRO A 249 -7.19 9.98 0.11
CA PRO A 249 -7.09 9.84 1.57
C PRO A 249 -7.41 8.44 2.10
N GLY A 250 -8.30 7.69 1.43
CA GLY A 250 -8.59 6.30 1.79
C GLY A 250 -7.38 5.39 1.69
N ASP A 251 -6.58 5.58 0.63
CA ASP A 251 -5.34 4.84 0.40
C ASP A 251 -4.31 5.14 1.48
N HIS A 252 -4.22 6.39 1.91
CA HIS A 252 -3.30 6.83 2.96
C HIS A 252 -3.53 6.12 4.30
N GLY A 253 -4.72 5.60 4.55
CA GLY A 253 -5.04 4.82 5.74
C GLY A 253 -4.10 3.64 5.97
N LEU A 254 -3.58 3.02 4.89
CA LEU A 254 -2.54 2.00 4.95
C LEU A 254 -1.22 2.48 4.34
N SER A 255 -1.25 3.09 3.15
CA SER A 255 -0.03 3.43 2.42
C SER A 255 0.86 4.45 3.15
N GLY A 256 0.28 5.40 3.89
CA GLY A 256 1.04 6.37 4.69
C GLY A 256 1.90 5.70 5.77
N SER A 257 1.30 4.76 6.49
CA SER A 257 2.02 3.96 7.50
C SER A 257 3.10 3.07 6.87
N THR A 258 2.81 2.45 5.72
CA THR A 258 3.80 1.64 5.00
C THR A 258 4.97 2.48 4.51
N ALA A 259 4.71 3.64 3.92
CA ALA A 259 5.75 4.57 3.45
C ALA A 259 6.66 5.02 4.61
N PHE A 260 6.08 5.37 5.76
CA PHE A 260 6.82 5.69 6.98
C PHE A 260 7.69 4.52 7.43
N LEU A 261 7.07 3.35 7.66
CA LEU A 261 7.77 2.18 8.23
C LEU A 261 8.91 1.68 7.35
N ALA A 262 8.76 1.73 6.01
CA ALA A 262 9.76 1.21 5.09
C ALA A 262 10.79 2.25 4.65
N LEU A 263 10.35 3.49 4.35
CA LEU A 263 11.14 4.49 3.65
C LEU A 263 11.55 5.68 4.54
N GLY A 264 11.07 5.72 5.80
CA GLY A 264 11.43 6.74 6.77
C GLY A 264 11.18 8.16 6.28
N GLU A 265 12.22 8.98 6.21
CA GLU A 265 12.13 10.40 5.85
C GLU A 265 11.51 10.62 4.46
N ALA A 266 11.93 9.86 3.45
CA ALA A 266 11.37 9.99 2.09
C ALA A 266 9.87 9.61 2.03
N GLY A 267 9.48 8.59 2.79
CA GLY A 267 8.08 8.19 2.94
C GLY A 267 7.26 9.24 3.69
N LEU A 268 7.81 9.81 4.76
CA LEU A 268 7.17 10.88 5.54
C LEU A 268 7.03 12.17 4.73
N GLU A 269 8.02 12.55 3.92
CA GLU A 269 7.94 13.72 3.04
C GLU A 269 6.77 13.58 2.05
N ALA A 270 6.66 12.43 1.39
CA ALA A 270 5.58 12.17 0.44
C ALA A 270 4.20 12.16 1.14
N PHE A 271 4.12 11.57 2.32
CA PHE A 271 2.91 11.54 3.12
C PHE A 271 2.52 12.95 3.60
N HIS A 272 3.47 13.75 4.09
CA HIS A 272 3.30 15.15 4.44
C HIS A 272 2.68 15.96 3.29
N ASN A 273 3.31 15.93 2.11
CA ASN A 273 2.86 16.71 0.95
C ASN A 273 1.47 16.28 0.47
N SER A 274 1.12 15.01 0.66
CA SER A 274 -0.23 14.52 0.39
C SER A 274 -1.25 15.08 1.38
N LEU A 275 -0.93 15.14 2.67
CA LEU A 275 -1.79 15.77 3.69
C LEU A 275 -1.92 17.28 3.48
N GLU A 276 -0.83 17.99 3.13
CA GLU A 276 -0.88 19.41 2.75
C GLU A 276 -1.83 19.65 1.58
N THR A 277 -1.85 18.73 0.61
CA THR A 277 -2.80 18.79 -0.50
C THR A 277 -4.24 18.66 -0.02
N MET A 278 -4.51 17.76 0.93
CA MET A 278 -5.85 17.61 1.50
C MET A 278 -6.27 18.84 2.31
N PHE A 279 -5.38 19.43 3.10
CA PHE A 279 -5.65 20.67 3.82
C PHE A 279 -5.93 21.85 2.89
N TYR A 280 -5.14 22.00 1.83
CA TYR A 280 -5.33 23.06 0.85
C TYR A 280 -6.73 23.03 0.18
N TYR A 281 -7.23 21.82 -0.11
CA TYR A 281 -8.55 21.62 -0.72
C TYR A 281 -9.67 21.37 0.30
N GLN A 282 -9.41 21.49 1.60
CA GLN A 282 -10.44 21.37 2.62
C GLN A 282 -11.50 22.45 2.44
N ASN A 283 -12.77 22.07 2.52
CA ASN A 283 -13.88 23.03 2.45
C ASN A 283 -13.92 23.90 3.71
N SER A 284 -13.66 25.20 3.55
CA SER A 284 -13.57 26.14 4.68
C SER A 284 -14.88 26.37 5.42
N THR A 285 -16.03 26.09 4.79
CA THR A 285 -17.36 26.25 5.38
C THR A 285 -17.79 25.02 6.17
N THR A 286 -17.57 23.82 5.61
CA THR A 286 -18.05 22.56 6.19
C THR A 286 -16.97 21.81 6.96
N GLY A 287 -15.70 22.15 6.81
CA GLY A 287 -14.57 21.43 7.36
C GLY A 287 -14.25 20.11 6.66
N ARG A 288 -15.02 19.73 5.64
CA ARG A 288 -14.89 18.45 4.95
C ARG A 288 -13.66 18.43 4.06
N PHE A 289 -12.88 17.35 4.11
CA PHE A 289 -11.77 17.08 3.20
C PHE A 289 -12.27 16.59 1.84
N PRO A 290 -11.52 16.82 0.74
CA PRO A 290 -11.88 16.33 -0.59
C PRO A 290 -11.79 14.80 -0.64
N TYR A 291 -12.51 14.20 -1.61
CA TYR A 291 -12.45 12.76 -1.88
C TYR A 291 -11.11 12.36 -2.49
N ALA A 292 -10.53 13.22 -3.34
CA ALA A 292 -9.24 13.01 -3.98
C ALA A 292 -8.57 14.36 -4.32
N GLY A 293 -7.29 14.29 -4.68
CA GLY A 293 -6.50 15.43 -5.12
C GLY A 293 -6.90 16.03 -6.47
N PRO A 294 -6.22 17.09 -6.92
CA PRO A 294 -6.66 17.95 -8.03
C PRO A 294 -6.64 17.28 -9.40
N SER A 295 -5.81 16.27 -9.64
CA SER A 295 -5.78 15.52 -10.90
C SER A 295 -7.11 14.82 -11.19
N THR A 296 -7.87 14.47 -10.15
CA THR A 296 -9.19 13.88 -10.25
C THR A 296 -10.27 14.95 -10.28
N ARG A 297 -10.39 15.68 -11.34
CA ARG A 297 -11.27 16.87 -11.48
C ARG A 297 -12.71 16.67 -11.01
N SER A 298 -13.23 15.47 -11.05
CA SER A 298 -14.59 15.15 -10.60
C SER A 298 -14.70 15.00 -9.09
N PHE A 299 -13.60 14.80 -8.36
CA PHE A 299 -13.58 14.42 -6.95
C PHE A 299 -12.97 15.45 -6.01
N ASN A 300 -12.23 16.42 -6.54
CA ASN A 300 -11.55 17.47 -5.75
C ASN A 300 -12.47 18.59 -5.21
N GLY A 301 -13.71 18.27 -4.85
CA GLY A 301 -14.67 19.23 -4.29
C GLY A 301 -16.09 19.11 -4.84
N ARG A 302 -16.35 18.22 -5.78
CA ARG A 302 -17.69 17.98 -6.35
C ARG A 302 -18.26 16.66 -5.88
N ASN A 303 -17.47 15.61 -5.84
CA ASN A 303 -17.82 14.33 -5.27
C ASN A 303 -17.10 14.18 -3.94
N MET A 304 -17.82 13.79 -2.92
CA MET A 304 -17.36 13.73 -1.54
C MET A 304 -17.54 12.31 -1.04
N SER A 305 -16.64 11.90 -0.14
CA SER A 305 -16.73 10.64 0.59
C SER A 305 -16.60 10.90 2.08
N ASP A 306 -17.56 10.43 2.85
CA ASP A 306 -17.51 10.56 4.31
C ASP A 306 -16.46 9.62 4.91
N THR A 307 -16.32 8.41 4.35
CA THR A 307 -15.28 7.45 4.79
C THR A 307 -13.87 7.95 4.48
N TYR A 308 -13.64 8.58 3.30
CA TYR A 308 -12.34 9.15 2.96
C TYR A 308 -12.01 10.40 3.77
N HIS A 309 -13.03 11.17 4.17
CA HIS A 309 -12.85 12.24 5.14
C HIS A 309 -12.34 11.70 6.48
N ALA A 310 -12.94 10.63 7.01
CA ALA A 310 -12.52 10.00 8.25
C ALA A 310 -11.11 9.37 8.13
N TRP A 311 -10.81 8.72 7.01
CA TRP A 311 -9.46 8.21 6.72
C TRP A 311 -8.41 9.33 6.70
N ASN A 312 -8.75 10.52 6.18
CA ASN A 312 -7.84 11.66 6.22
C ASN A 312 -7.55 12.12 7.65
N LEU A 313 -8.56 12.17 8.53
CA LEU A 313 -8.38 12.50 9.95
C LEU A 313 -7.49 11.46 10.66
N ILE A 314 -7.67 10.18 10.36
CA ILE A 314 -6.81 9.09 10.88
C ILE A 314 -5.38 9.27 10.37
N SER A 315 -5.21 9.59 9.09
CA SER A 315 -3.89 9.84 8.48
C SER A 315 -3.16 11.02 9.09
N ILE A 316 -3.89 12.10 9.42
CA ILE A 316 -3.35 13.27 10.13
C ILE A 316 -2.84 12.86 11.52
N TYR A 317 -3.61 12.07 12.26
CA TYR A 317 -3.17 11.54 13.56
C TYR A 317 -1.91 10.68 13.43
N ASN A 318 -1.91 9.73 12.47
CA ASN A 318 -0.77 8.86 12.24
C ASN A 318 0.49 9.66 11.91
N TYR A 319 0.40 10.64 11.02
CA TYR A 319 1.53 11.52 10.69
C TYR A 319 2.03 12.28 11.93
N ALA A 320 1.12 12.83 12.74
CA ALA A 320 1.47 13.55 13.96
C ALA A 320 2.27 12.67 14.93
N ILE A 321 1.85 11.43 15.19
CA ILE A 321 2.57 10.54 16.11
C ILE A 321 3.86 9.98 15.52
N TYR A 322 3.95 9.81 14.19
CA TYR A 322 5.17 9.35 13.53
C TYR A 322 6.27 10.39 13.54
N THR A 323 5.92 11.66 13.42
CA THR A 323 6.89 12.76 13.37
C THR A 323 7.17 13.39 14.72
N GLY A 324 6.19 13.44 15.61
CA GLY A 324 6.26 14.25 16.82
C GLY A 324 6.34 15.75 16.52
N ASP A 325 5.91 16.21 15.34
CA ASP A 325 5.99 17.60 14.90
C ASP A 325 4.81 18.43 15.43
N GLN A 326 4.99 18.96 16.62
CA GLN A 326 4.00 19.84 17.23
C GLN A 326 3.77 21.12 16.43
N THR A 327 4.78 21.66 15.76
CA THR A 327 4.66 22.89 14.98
C THR A 327 3.69 22.71 13.82
N TRP A 328 3.81 21.59 13.11
CA TRP A 328 2.90 21.24 12.04
C TRP A 328 1.47 21.02 12.54
N VAL A 329 1.31 20.31 13.66
CA VAL A 329 -0.02 20.08 14.26
C VAL A 329 -0.66 21.39 14.69
N ASP A 330 0.08 22.27 15.35
CA ASP A 330 -0.43 23.59 15.79
C ASP A 330 -0.80 24.48 14.59
N TYR A 331 -0.03 24.44 13.51
CA TYR A 331 -0.34 25.18 12.28
C TYR A 331 -1.67 24.74 11.66
N HIS A 332 -1.96 23.43 11.66
CA HIS A 332 -3.17 22.86 11.08
C HIS A 332 -4.32 22.67 12.07
N TRP A 333 -4.16 23.08 13.34
CA TRP A 333 -5.12 22.75 14.39
C TRP A 333 -6.54 23.18 14.09
N ASP A 334 -6.75 24.38 13.57
CA ASP A 334 -8.06 24.88 13.18
C ASP A 334 -8.69 24.06 12.04
N ASN A 335 -7.88 23.57 11.11
CA ASN A 335 -8.31 22.70 10.02
C ASN A 335 -8.74 21.32 10.56
N ILE A 336 -7.93 20.77 11.47
CA ILE A 336 -8.22 19.49 12.15
C ILE A 336 -9.53 19.61 12.92
N THR A 337 -9.68 20.66 13.72
CA THR A 337 -10.90 20.91 14.51
C THR A 337 -12.14 21.00 13.62
N ARG A 338 -12.09 21.78 12.52
CA ARG A 338 -13.20 21.84 11.55
C ARG A 338 -13.50 20.48 10.90
N GLY A 339 -12.48 19.67 10.66
CA GLY A 339 -12.67 18.30 10.15
C GLY A 339 -13.43 17.43 11.17
N VAL A 340 -13.08 17.50 12.45
CA VAL A 340 -13.81 16.78 13.52
C VAL A 340 -15.22 17.33 13.70
N GLU A 341 -15.42 18.64 13.59
CA GLU A 341 -16.76 19.26 13.64
C GLU A 341 -17.69 18.72 12.54
N PHE A 342 -17.15 18.45 11.35
CA PHE A 342 -17.93 17.78 10.28
C PHE A 342 -18.44 16.41 10.73
N VAL A 343 -17.58 15.58 11.35
CA VAL A 343 -17.98 14.29 11.91
C VAL A 343 -19.06 14.47 12.97
N LEU A 344 -18.85 15.36 13.94
CA LEU A 344 -19.79 15.62 15.03
C LEU A 344 -21.16 16.10 14.50
N ALA A 345 -21.17 16.94 13.46
CA ALA A 345 -22.40 17.42 12.83
C ALA A 345 -23.17 16.31 12.08
N GLY A 346 -22.48 15.26 11.63
CA GLY A 346 -23.08 14.09 10.99
C GLY A 346 -23.74 13.10 11.96
N LEU A 347 -23.40 13.17 13.26
CA LEU A 347 -23.95 12.30 14.28
C LEU A 347 -25.43 12.64 14.58
N ASN A 348 -26.29 11.65 14.41
CA ASN A 348 -27.71 11.78 14.74
C ASN A 348 -27.91 11.87 16.25
N ASN A 349 -28.62 12.90 16.71
CA ASN A 349 -28.82 13.14 18.13
C ASN A 349 -29.61 12.04 18.88
N THR A 350 -30.47 11.31 18.16
CA THR A 350 -31.30 10.24 18.75
C THR A 350 -30.58 8.89 18.65
N LEU A 351 -30.04 8.54 17.49
CA LEU A 351 -29.45 7.24 17.24
C LEU A 351 -27.98 7.18 17.64
N GLY A 352 -27.27 8.31 17.73
CA GLY A 352 -25.85 8.37 18.09
C GLY A 352 -24.90 7.90 17.00
N LEU A 353 -25.39 7.64 15.80
CA LEU A 353 -24.61 7.20 14.63
C LEU A 353 -24.55 8.30 13.56
N HIS A 354 -23.49 8.33 12.79
CA HIS A 354 -23.35 9.19 11.62
C HIS A 354 -24.16 8.62 10.45
N ASN A 355 -25.02 9.47 9.88
CA ASN A 355 -25.78 9.12 8.68
C ASN A 355 -24.96 9.52 7.43
N GLN A 356 -24.48 8.54 6.70
CA GLN A 356 -23.63 8.77 5.53
C GLN A 356 -24.29 9.67 4.49
N SER A 357 -23.65 10.78 4.16
CA SER A 357 -24.17 11.79 3.24
C SER A 357 -23.90 11.47 1.78
N THR A 358 -22.91 10.61 1.49
CA THR A 358 -22.50 10.20 0.14
C THR A 358 -22.30 8.71 0.05
N ARG A 359 -22.28 8.17 -1.19
CA ARG A 359 -22.07 6.73 -1.44
C ARG A 359 -20.68 6.41 -2.00
N TYR A 360 -19.81 7.39 -2.11
CA TYR A 360 -18.44 7.18 -2.58
C TYR A 360 -17.57 6.62 -1.45
N ASP A 361 -16.81 5.59 -1.78
CA ASP A 361 -15.96 4.84 -0.89
C ASP A 361 -14.84 4.14 -1.70
N TRP A 362 -14.09 3.22 -1.12
CA TRP A 362 -13.00 2.44 -1.72
C TRP A 362 -13.39 1.63 -2.99
N GLY A 363 -14.55 1.79 -3.46
CA GLY A 363 -15.06 1.12 -4.67
C GLY A 363 -16.26 0.24 -4.41
N ARG A 364 -16.59 -0.04 -3.15
CA ARG A 364 -17.83 -0.71 -2.81
C ARG A 364 -19.03 0.10 -3.30
N GLN A 365 -20.12 -0.58 -3.58
CA GLN A 365 -21.38 0.05 -3.94
C GLN A 365 -22.42 -0.16 -2.85
N GLY A 366 -23.45 0.69 -2.84
CA GLY A 366 -24.57 0.55 -1.91
C GLY A 366 -24.30 0.99 -0.47
N ALA A 367 -23.15 1.59 -0.18
CA ALA A 367 -22.95 2.27 1.10
C ALA A 367 -24.01 3.35 1.30
N GLY A 368 -24.44 3.57 2.53
CA GLY A 368 -25.45 4.60 2.86
C GLY A 368 -26.16 4.32 4.17
N GLY A 369 -26.97 5.29 4.61
CA GLY A 369 -27.61 5.23 5.90
C GLY A 369 -26.60 5.31 7.05
N TYR A 370 -26.91 4.69 8.16
CA TYR A 370 -26.01 4.61 9.34
C TYR A 370 -24.98 3.49 9.10
N ASN A 371 -24.09 3.72 8.13
CA ASN A 371 -23.13 2.72 7.63
C ASN A 371 -22.11 2.31 8.70
N ASN A 372 -21.83 1.02 8.82
CA ASN A 372 -20.94 0.53 9.87
C ASN A 372 -19.48 0.90 9.65
N ALA A 373 -18.96 0.84 8.42
CA ALA A 373 -17.58 1.19 8.11
C ALA A 373 -17.30 2.67 8.42
N LEU A 374 -18.19 3.58 7.98
CA LEU A 374 -18.08 5.01 8.32
C LEU A 374 -18.06 5.23 9.82
N ASN A 375 -19.00 4.64 10.57
CA ASN A 375 -19.09 4.84 12.01
C ASN A 375 -17.92 4.23 12.78
N ALA A 376 -17.31 3.16 12.27
CA ALA A 376 -16.06 2.62 12.83
C ALA A 376 -14.87 3.56 12.61
N LEU A 377 -14.75 4.16 11.42
CA LEU A 377 -13.73 5.17 11.11
C LEU A 377 -13.89 6.44 11.94
N ASP A 378 -15.11 6.95 12.06
CA ASP A 378 -15.42 8.13 12.88
C ASP A 378 -15.10 7.90 14.36
N TYR A 379 -15.44 6.72 14.88
CA TYR A 379 -15.07 6.33 16.24
C TYR A 379 -13.56 6.39 16.46
N HIS A 380 -12.81 5.82 15.54
CA HIS A 380 -11.34 5.80 15.64
C HIS A 380 -10.75 7.20 15.50
N ALA A 381 -11.21 8.01 14.55
CA ALA A 381 -10.78 9.40 14.37
C ALA A 381 -11.06 10.24 15.63
N LEU A 382 -12.26 10.15 16.19
CA LEU A 382 -12.63 10.85 17.44
C LEU A 382 -11.76 10.41 18.62
N THR A 383 -11.51 9.11 18.76
CA THR A 383 -10.71 8.56 19.87
C THR A 383 -9.25 9.02 19.77
N THR A 384 -8.65 8.89 18.60
CA THR A 384 -7.22 9.20 18.38
C THR A 384 -6.96 10.71 18.45
N LEU A 385 -7.81 11.52 17.82
CA LEU A 385 -7.69 12.98 17.89
C LEU A 385 -8.03 13.54 19.27
N SER A 386 -8.91 12.87 20.05
CA SER A 386 -9.11 13.20 21.47
C SER A 386 -7.82 12.97 22.26
N SER A 387 -7.12 11.85 22.04
CA SER A 387 -5.82 11.58 22.67
C SER A 387 -4.78 12.64 22.27
N LEU A 388 -4.68 12.98 20.98
CA LEU A 388 -3.79 14.04 20.50
C LEU A 388 -4.11 15.39 21.14
N ALA A 389 -5.40 15.77 21.24
CA ALA A 389 -5.85 16.99 21.90
C ALA A 389 -5.45 17.04 23.38
N SER A 390 -5.53 15.88 24.06
CA SER A 390 -5.08 15.75 25.46
C SER A 390 -3.57 15.96 25.58
N SER A 391 -2.77 15.33 24.74
CA SER A 391 -1.31 15.46 24.71
C SER A 391 -0.85 16.90 24.42
N LEU A 392 -1.66 17.66 23.67
CA LEU A 392 -1.43 19.07 23.33
C LEU A 392 -2.09 20.06 24.32
N LEU A 393 -2.49 19.60 25.48
CA LEU A 393 -3.09 20.42 26.55
C LEU A 393 -4.36 21.17 26.10
N LYS A 394 -5.22 20.53 25.32
CA LYS A 394 -6.52 21.04 24.86
C LYS A 394 -7.68 20.22 25.51
N PRO A 395 -7.86 20.27 26.84
CA PRO A 395 -8.70 19.32 27.56
C PRO A 395 -10.18 19.39 27.21
N ASP A 396 -10.71 20.56 26.84
CA ASP A 396 -12.14 20.72 26.51
C ASP A 396 -12.49 20.00 25.20
N LEU A 397 -11.63 20.11 24.19
CA LEU A 397 -11.79 19.39 22.93
C LEU A 397 -11.60 17.88 23.14
N ALA A 398 -10.58 17.49 23.90
CA ALA A 398 -10.34 16.10 24.25
C ALA A 398 -11.57 15.47 24.93
N ALA A 399 -12.13 16.12 25.92
CA ALA A 399 -13.35 15.66 26.62
C ALA A 399 -14.54 15.55 25.66
N THR A 400 -14.76 16.57 24.82
CA THR A 400 -15.90 16.61 23.89
C THR A 400 -15.80 15.46 22.87
N TRP A 401 -14.62 15.25 22.26
CA TRP A 401 -14.42 14.22 21.26
C TRP A 401 -14.45 12.81 21.86
N SER A 402 -13.89 12.63 23.05
CA SER A 402 -13.95 11.36 23.79
C SER A 402 -15.39 10.98 24.16
N ALA A 403 -16.19 11.95 24.63
CA ALA A 403 -17.60 11.71 24.94
C ALA A 403 -18.42 11.33 23.70
N ALA A 404 -18.14 11.97 22.54
CA ALA A 404 -18.76 11.63 21.27
C ALA A 404 -18.38 10.21 20.82
N ALA A 405 -17.09 9.85 20.92
CA ALA A 405 -16.61 8.50 20.60
C ALA A 405 -17.28 7.43 21.49
N ALA A 406 -17.36 7.67 22.79
CA ALA A 406 -17.99 6.74 23.73
C ALA A 406 -19.48 6.49 23.40
N ARG A 407 -20.22 7.56 23.11
CA ARG A 407 -21.62 7.48 22.70
C ARG A 407 -21.78 6.75 21.38
N LEU A 408 -20.90 7.03 20.41
CA LEU A 408 -20.91 6.35 19.11
C LEU A 408 -20.67 4.84 19.28
N LYS A 409 -19.69 4.44 20.10
CA LYS A 409 -19.40 3.01 20.40
C LYS A 409 -20.60 2.30 21.02
N GLU A 410 -21.29 2.94 21.98
CA GLU A 410 -22.51 2.39 22.58
C GLU A 410 -23.60 2.19 21.52
N SER A 411 -23.86 3.22 20.72
CA SER A 411 -24.86 3.20 19.66
C SER A 411 -24.53 2.16 18.58
N TYR A 412 -23.27 2.05 18.18
CA TYR A 412 -22.78 1.08 17.21
C TYR A 412 -23.10 -0.36 17.66
N ASN A 413 -22.77 -0.69 18.90
CA ASN A 413 -23.04 -2.02 19.46
C ASN A 413 -24.54 -2.30 19.62
N THR A 414 -25.34 -1.29 19.96
CA THR A 414 -26.77 -1.45 20.16
C THR A 414 -27.54 -1.58 18.84
N GLN A 415 -27.18 -0.78 17.83
CA GLN A 415 -27.97 -0.66 16.60
C GLN A 415 -27.53 -1.63 15.49
N LEU A 416 -26.23 -1.96 15.42
CA LEU A 416 -25.67 -2.70 14.29
C LEU A 416 -25.35 -4.16 14.59
N TRP A 417 -25.17 -4.53 15.86
CA TRP A 417 -24.82 -5.90 16.23
C TRP A 417 -25.93 -6.91 15.88
N ASP A 418 -25.56 -7.98 15.18
CA ASP A 418 -26.41 -9.13 14.90
C ASP A 418 -25.90 -10.35 15.64
N THR A 419 -26.59 -10.71 16.72
CA THR A 419 -26.22 -11.82 17.59
C THR A 419 -26.27 -13.17 16.84
N ALA A 420 -27.19 -13.33 15.88
CA ALA A 420 -27.36 -14.58 15.15
C ALA A 420 -26.19 -14.82 14.17
N ALA A 421 -25.69 -13.76 13.55
CA ALA A 421 -24.56 -13.81 12.64
C ALA A 421 -23.21 -13.68 13.36
N SER A 422 -23.17 -13.20 14.58
CA SER A 422 -21.95 -12.77 15.30
C SER A 422 -21.13 -11.74 14.52
N LEU A 423 -21.80 -10.84 13.82
CA LEU A 423 -21.25 -9.77 12.99
C LEU A 423 -22.09 -8.50 13.10
N TYR A 424 -21.53 -7.37 12.73
CA TYR A 424 -22.27 -6.14 12.57
C TYR A 424 -22.87 -6.07 11.18
N ARG A 425 -24.12 -5.60 11.10
CA ARG A 425 -24.80 -5.30 9.82
C ARG A 425 -24.19 -4.07 9.17
N ASP A 426 -24.24 -3.99 7.85
CA ASP A 426 -23.74 -2.87 7.05
C ASP A 426 -24.38 -1.52 7.45
N ASN A 427 -25.66 -1.55 7.77
CA ASN A 427 -26.39 -0.41 8.33
C ASN A 427 -27.64 -0.89 9.08
N THR A 428 -28.40 0.04 9.65
CA THR A 428 -29.58 -0.26 10.47
C THR A 428 -30.76 -0.87 9.70
N THR A 429 -30.72 -0.96 8.37
CA THR A 429 -31.84 -1.38 7.51
C THR A 429 -31.55 -2.59 6.63
N THR A 430 -30.34 -3.16 6.69
CA THR A 430 -29.92 -4.30 5.87
C THR A 430 -29.55 -5.52 6.71
N SER A 431 -29.59 -6.70 6.11
CA SER A 431 -29.07 -7.94 6.66
C SER A 431 -27.66 -8.29 6.12
N LEU A 432 -27.05 -7.41 5.32
CA LEU A 432 -25.68 -7.59 4.83
C LEU A 432 -24.69 -7.45 6.01
N HIS A 433 -23.75 -8.37 6.10
CA HIS A 433 -22.63 -8.31 7.03
C HIS A 433 -21.34 -8.12 6.21
N PRO A 434 -20.88 -6.87 6.04
CA PRO A 434 -19.75 -6.56 5.16
C PRO A 434 -18.42 -6.96 5.79
N GLN A 435 -17.41 -7.17 4.95
CA GLN A 435 -16.02 -7.40 5.37
C GLN A 435 -15.43 -6.11 5.98
N ASP A 436 -15.57 -4.97 5.27
CA ASP A 436 -14.93 -3.70 5.64
C ASP A 436 -15.33 -3.23 7.04
N GLY A 437 -16.60 -3.04 7.30
CA GLY A 437 -17.07 -2.53 8.58
C GLY A 437 -16.83 -3.49 9.75
N ASN A 438 -16.88 -4.81 9.53
CA ASN A 438 -16.58 -5.79 10.59
C ASN A 438 -15.07 -5.85 10.88
N ALA A 439 -14.21 -5.76 9.87
CA ALA A 439 -12.78 -5.68 10.05
C ALA A 439 -12.37 -4.37 10.75
N LEU A 440 -12.91 -3.23 10.32
CA LEU A 440 -12.68 -1.92 10.97
C LEU A 440 -13.16 -1.90 12.42
N ALA A 441 -14.35 -2.45 12.70
CA ALA A 441 -14.86 -2.53 14.06
C ALA A 441 -13.92 -3.30 14.98
N LEU A 442 -13.39 -4.41 14.48
CA LEU A 442 -12.47 -5.27 15.23
C LEU A 442 -11.12 -4.57 15.44
N LEU A 443 -10.56 -3.99 14.37
CA LEU A 443 -9.29 -3.26 14.40
C LEU A 443 -9.33 -2.10 15.40
N PHE A 444 -10.44 -1.36 15.47
CA PHE A 444 -10.59 -0.17 16.29
C PHE A 444 -11.22 -0.46 17.67
N ASN A 445 -11.31 -1.73 18.07
CA ASN A 445 -11.81 -2.14 19.37
C ASN A 445 -13.24 -1.64 19.69
N LEU A 446 -14.14 -1.70 18.71
CA LEU A 446 -15.57 -1.40 18.89
C LEU A 446 -16.33 -2.51 19.63
N PRO A 447 -16.04 -3.81 19.45
CA PRO A 447 -16.74 -4.87 20.19
C PRO A 447 -16.68 -4.66 21.71
N SER A 448 -17.76 -5.04 22.39
CA SER A 448 -17.91 -4.80 23.83
C SER A 448 -17.15 -5.83 24.69
N THR A 449 -16.83 -6.99 24.11
CA THR A 449 -16.15 -8.10 24.84
C THR A 449 -15.12 -8.79 23.94
N SER A 450 -14.12 -9.43 24.56
CA SER A 450 -13.15 -10.28 23.86
C SER A 450 -13.79 -11.49 23.17
N ALA A 451 -14.85 -12.04 23.77
CA ALA A 451 -15.62 -13.12 23.14
C ALA A 451 -16.30 -12.66 21.82
N GLN A 452 -16.84 -11.45 21.81
CA GLN A 452 -17.41 -10.85 20.61
C GLN A 452 -16.33 -10.60 19.55
N SER A 453 -15.16 -10.09 19.95
CA SER A 453 -14.00 -9.92 19.03
C SER A 453 -13.56 -11.24 18.42
N ALA A 454 -13.42 -12.30 19.22
CA ALA A 454 -13.07 -13.63 18.74
C ALA A 454 -14.12 -14.20 17.76
N ALA A 455 -15.40 -13.98 18.04
CA ALA A 455 -16.51 -14.43 17.19
C ALA A 455 -16.52 -13.71 15.83
N ILE A 456 -16.33 -12.39 15.78
CA ILE A 456 -16.21 -11.61 14.55
C ILE A 456 -15.02 -12.12 13.73
N SER A 457 -13.85 -12.23 14.36
CA SER A 457 -12.65 -12.74 13.70
C SER A 457 -12.84 -14.13 13.10
N ALA A 458 -13.59 -15.02 13.77
CA ALA A 458 -13.93 -16.33 13.23
C ALA A 458 -14.93 -16.25 12.07
N ALA A 459 -15.99 -15.45 12.21
CA ALA A 459 -17.05 -15.31 11.21
C ALA A 459 -16.54 -14.73 9.88
N LEU A 460 -15.58 -13.78 9.90
CA LEU A 460 -14.97 -13.22 8.69
C LEU A 460 -14.33 -14.29 7.81
N THR A 461 -13.79 -15.37 8.38
CA THR A 461 -13.17 -16.46 7.60
C THR A 461 -14.14 -17.21 6.69
N ALA A 462 -15.46 -17.09 6.91
CA ALA A 462 -16.47 -17.67 6.04
C ALA A 462 -16.46 -17.07 4.62
N ASN A 463 -15.90 -15.88 4.46
CA ASN A 463 -15.76 -15.23 3.16
C ASN A 463 -14.50 -15.67 2.39
N TRP A 464 -13.62 -16.48 2.98
CA TRP A 464 -12.35 -16.86 2.37
C TRP A 464 -12.54 -17.98 1.34
N ASN A 465 -12.03 -17.74 0.14
CA ASN A 465 -11.81 -18.79 -0.85
C ASN A 465 -10.32 -19.23 -0.88
N ALA A 466 -9.90 -19.94 -1.91
CA ALA A 466 -8.52 -20.39 -2.06
C ALA A 466 -7.50 -19.24 -2.18
N ILE A 467 -7.93 -18.04 -2.61
CA ILE A 467 -7.08 -16.87 -2.88
C ILE A 467 -7.13 -15.86 -1.74
N GLY A 468 -8.32 -15.57 -1.22
CA GLY A 468 -8.52 -14.57 -0.17
C GLY A 468 -9.99 -14.35 0.16
N PRO A 469 -10.32 -13.34 0.98
CA PRO A 469 -11.69 -12.98 1.31
C PRO A 469 -12.41 -12.39 0.10
N VAL A 470 -13.56 -12.94 -0.25
CA VAL A 470 -14.49 -12.34 -1.23
C VAL A 470 -15.41 -11.40 -0.48
N THR A 471 -15.41 -10.13 -0.83
CA THR A 471 -16.13 -9.09 -0.08
C THR A 471 -17.66 -9.22 -0.28
N PRO A 472 -18.46 -9.40 0.78
CA PRO A 472 -19.92 -9.46 0.65
C PRO A 472 -20.54 -8.16 0.12
N GLU A 473 -19.95 -7.02 0.45
CA GLU A 473 -20.40 -5.67 0.06
C GLU A 473 -20.05 -5.28 -1.38
N LEU A 474 -19.19 -6.05 -2.03
CA LEU A 474 -18.86 -5.93 -3.45
C LEU A 474 -18.66 -7.34 -4.02
N PRO A 475 -19.75 -8.02 -4.41
CA PRO A 475 -19.69 -9.41 -4.85
C PRO A 475 -18.70 -9.66 -5.99
N ASP A 476 -18.10 -10.85 -6.00
CA ASP A 476 -17.08 -11.27 -6.95
C ASP A 476 -15.76 -10.48 -6.89
N VAL A 477 -15.47 -9.82 -5.76
CA VAL A 477 -14.24 -9.04 -5.58
C VAL A 477 -13.45 -9.52 -4.37
N ILE A 478 -12.13 -9.58 -4.52
CA ILE A 478 -11.15 -9.65 -3.46
C ILE A 478 -10.43 -8.30 -3.43
N SER A 479 -10.55 -7.57 -2.32
CA SER A 479 -9.90 -6.28 -2.10
C SER A 479 -8.69 -6.45 -1.17
N PRO A 480 -7.46 -6.29 -1.64
CA PRO A 480 -6.27 -6.33 -0.77
C PRO A 480 -6.28 -5.19 0.26
N PHE A 481 -6.90 -4.04 -0.06
CA PHE A 481 -7.09 -2.95 0.90
C PHE A 481 -7.86 -3.42 2.13
N ILE A 482 -9.08 -3.91 1.92
CA ILE A 482 -9.95 -4.37 3.02
C ILE A 482 -9.40 -5.65 3.67
N SER A 483 -8.77 -6.53 2.88
CA SER A 483 -8.08 -7.70 3.42
C SER A 483 -6.87 -7.32 4.29
N GLY A 484 -6.18 -6.21 3.98
CA GLY A 484 -5.12 -5.65 4.83
C GLY A 484 -5.66 -5.16 6.19
N VAL A 485 -6.82 -4.51 6.17
CA VAL A 485 -7.56 -4.16 7.41
C VAL A 485 -7.98 -5.42 8.16
N GLU A 486 -8.44 -6.48 7.48
CA GLU A 486 -8.82 -7.75 8.11
C GLU A 486 -7.61 -8.47 8.74
N VAL A 487 -6.42 -8.44 8.12
CA VAL A 487 -5.18 -8.95 8.74
C VAL A 487 -4.90 -8.24 10.06
N LEU A 488 -4.94 -6.92 10.08
CA LEU A 488 -4.75 -6.11 11.30
C LEU A 488 -5.85 -6.39 12.32
N ALA A 489 -7.09 -6.58 11.88
CA ALA A 489 -8.23 -6.92 12.73
C ALA A 489 -8.06 -8.28 13.42
N HIS A 490 -7.59 -9.30 12.70
CA HIS A 490 -7.30 -10.60 13.31
C HIS A 490 -6.19 -10.51 14.37
N LEU A 491 -5.14 -9.71 14.12
CA LEU A 491 -4.09 -9.44 15.10
C LEU A 491 -4.64 -8.68 16.32
N ALA A 492 -5.51 -7.69 16.11
CA ALA A 492 -6.17 -6.97 17.21
C ALA A 492 -7.07 -7.89 18.05
N ALA A 493 -7.63 -8.94 17.45
CA ALA A 493 -8.41 -9.96 18.15
C ALA A 493 -7.56 -11.06 18.80
N GLY A 494 -6.23 -10.95 18.80
CA GLY A 494 -5.33 -11.97 19.35
C GLY A 494 -5.31 -13.28 18.53
N GLN A 495 -5.49 -13.19 17.20
CA GLN A 495 -5.54 -14.34 16.30
C GLN A 495 -4.39 -14.31 15.25
N PRO A 496 -3.11 -14.33 15.70
CA PRO A 496 -1.97 -14.15 14.80
C PRO A 496 -1.84 -15.25 13.74
N ALA A 497 -2.13 -16.50 14.09
CA ALA A 497 -2.08 -17.62 13.14
C ALA A 497 -3.07 -17.41 11.97
N ARG A 498 -4.26 -16.87 12.27
CA ARG A 498 -5.28 -16.55 11.26
C ARG A 498 -4.82 -15.38 10.38
N ALA A 499 -4.29 -14.32 10.98
CA ALA A 499 -3.74 -13.18 10.25
C ALA A 499 -2.61 -13.60 9.30
N LEU A 500 -1.61 -14.34 9.78
CA LEU A 500 -0.51 -14.84 8.96
C LEU A 500 -0.98 -15.82 7.89
N GLY A 501 -2.00 -16.61 8.18
CA GLY A 501 -2.67 -17.48 7.20
C GLY A 501 -3.28 -16.69 6.05
N LEU A 502 -3.93 -15.54 6.34
CA LEU A 502 -4.47 -14.65 5.31
C LEU A 502 -3.35 -13.95 4.52
N VAL A 503 -2.30 -13.49 5.18
CA VAL A 503 -1.13 -12.88 4.51
C VAL A 503 -0.53 -13.86 3.50
N ARG A 504 -0.22 -15.10 3.91
CA ARG A 504 0.35 -16.12 3.02
C ARG A 504 -0.59 -16.43 1.85
N ARG A 505 -1.89 -16.50 2.10
CA ARG A 505 -2.91 -16.83 1.11
C ARG A 505 -3.03 -15.75 0.03
N LEU A 506 -3.36 -14.52 0.40
CA LEU A 506 -3.65 -13.46 -0.57
C LEU A 506 -2.38 -12.82 -1.12
N TRP A 507 -1.47 -12.39 -0.26
CA TRP A 507 -0.26 -11.72 -0.74
C TRP A 507 0.76 -12.70 -1.32
N GLY A 508 0.74 -13.96 -0.88
CA GLY A 508 1.46 -15.02 -1.58
C GLY A 508 0.96 -15.18 -3.01
N PHE A 509 -0.37 -15.18 -3.24
CA PHE A 509 -0.95 -15.19 -4.59
C PHE A 509 -0.59 -13.94 -5.39
N LEU A 510 -0.73 -12.74 -4.81
CA LEU A 510 -0.37 -11.47 -5.45
C LEU A 510 1.11 -11.37 -5.84
N LEU A 511 2.00 -12.02 -5.10
CA LEU A 511 3.43 -12.02 -5.39
C LEU A 511 3.83 -13.09 -6.41
N THR A 512 3.20 -14.27 -6.39
CA THR A 512 3.70 -15.45 -7.12
C THR A 512 2.86 -15.86 -8.33
N SER A 513 1.63 -15.34 -8.47
CA SER A 513 0.79 -15.65 -9.63
C SER A 513 1.42 -15.11 -10.92
N PRO A 514 1.43 -15.92 -12.01
CA PRO A 514 2.04 -15.51 -13.28
C PRO A 514 1.35 -14.32 -13.95
N ALA A 515 0.17 -13.92 -13.50
CA ALA A 515 -0.54 -12.73 -13.97
C ALA A 515 -0.04 -11.42 -13.33
N MET A 516 0.73 -11.51 -12.25
CA MET A 516 1.17 -10.38 -11.43
C MET A 516 2.56 -9.89 -11.83
N THR A 517 2.97 -8.75 -11.26
CA THR A 517 4.29 -8.16 -11.51
C THR A 517 5.44 -8.95 -10.89
N GLY A 518 5.16 -9.77 -9.85
CA GLY A 518 6.18 -10.46 -9.06
C GLY A 518 6.97 -9.55 -8.13
N SER A 519 6.63 -8.26 -8.04
CA SER A 519 7.38 -7.27 -7.25
C SER A 519 6.49 -6.29 -6.49
N THR A 520 5.25 -6.08 -6.93
CA THR A 520 4.29 -5.13 -6.34
C THR A 520 2.92 -5.78 -6.18
N PHE A 521 2.02 -5.11 -5.46
CA PHE A 521 0.70 -5.62 -5.16
C PHE A 521 -0.38 -4.89 -5.95
N ALA A 522 -1.26 -5.68 -6.58
CA ALA A 522 -2.37 -5.19 -7.37
C ALA A 522 -3.45 -4.51 -6.50
N GLU A 523 -4.18 -3.59 -7.11
CA GLU A 523 -5.33 -2.88 -6.55
C GLU A 523 -6.44 -3.82 -6.05
N GLY A 524 -6.71 -4.87 -6.79
CA GLY A 524 -7.74 -5.84 -6.49
C GLY A 524 -7.85 -6.94 -7.53
N LEU A 525 -8.69 -7.92 -7.24
CA LEU A 525 -8.92 -9.10 -8.08
C LEU A 525 -10.41 -9.42 -8.16
N ALA A 526 -10.82 -10.13 -9.21
CA ALA A 526 -12.05 -10.89 -9.14
C ALA A 526 -11.88 -12.11 -8.20
N ALA A 527 -12.96 -12.66 -7.69
CA ALA A 527 -12.95 -13.78 -6.74
C ALA A 527 -12.24 -15.04 -7.27
N ASN A 528 -12.14 -15.21 -8.58
CA ASN A 528 -11.42 -16.29 -9.23
C ASN A 528 -9.91 -16.02 -9.45
N GLY A 529 -9.41 -14.88 -8.99
CA GLY A 529 -8.00 -14.47 -9.12
C GLY A 529 -7.64 -13.78 -10.44
N SER A 530 -8.61 -13.54 -11.32
CA SER A 530 -8.37 -12.79 -12.56
C SER A 530 -8.29 -11.29 -12.31
N LEU A 531 -7.70 -10.56 -13.28
CA LEU A 531 -7.55 -9.10 -13.24
C LEU A 531 -8.85 -8.33 -13.53
N HIS A 532 -10.01 -9.01 -13.63
CA HIS A 532 -11.31 -8.38 -13.84
C HIS A 532 -11.85 -7.74 -12.54
N TYR A 533 -11.01 -7.06 -11.80
CA TYR A 533 -11.40 -6.33 -10.59
C TYR A 533 -12.53 -5.34 -10.89
N ARG A 534 -13.59 -5.35 -10.07
CA ARG A 534 -14.78 -4.49 -10.24
C ARG A 534 -15.41 -4.50 -11.64
N GLY A 535 -15.23 -5.58 -12.40
CA GLY A 535 -15.68 -5.68 -13.77
C GLY A 535 -17.14 -5.28 -13.98
N ALA A 536 -18.04 -5.79 -13.12
CA ALA A 536 -19.47 -5.48 -13.17
C ALA A 536 -19.87 -4.14 -12.56
N SER A 537 -18.98 -3.49 -11.78
CA SER A 537 -19.33 -2.36 -10.92
C SER A 537 -18.54 -1.08 -11.21
N GLY A 538 -17.71 -1.03 -12.24
CA GLY A 538 -16.98 0.22 -12.51
C GLY A 538 -15.87 0.15 -13.56
N TYR A 539 -15.27 -1.01 -13.81
CA TYR A 539 -14.12 -1.12 -14.73
C TYR A 539 -14.46 -1.74 -16.07
N ASN A 540 -15.75 -1.84 -16.40
CA ASN A 540 -16.29 -2.31 -17.69
C ASN A 540 -15.72 -3.66 -18.16
N PHE A 541 -15.40 -4.55 -17.21
CA PHE A 541 -14.73 -5.84 -17.49
C PHE A 541 -13.38 -5.71 -18.21
N ASP A 542 -12.74 -4.55 -18.16
CA ASP A 542 -11.41 -4.38 -18.72
C ASP A 542 -10.33 -4.79 -17.70
N PRO A 543 -9.70 -5.97 -17.87
CA PRO A 543 -8.67 -6.45 -16.93
C PRO A 543 -7.39 -5.61 -16.99
N ALA A 544 -7.15 -4.92 -18.10
CA ALA A 544 -5.98 -4.10 -18.27
C ALA A 544 -6.05 -2.79 -17.46
N TYR A 545 -7.26 -2.38 -17.06
CA TYR A 545 -7.45 -1.18 -16.25
C TYR A 545 -6.99 -1.36 -14.81
N THR A 546 -7.00 -2.56 -14.24
CA THR A 546 -6.55 -2.82 -12.86
C THR A 546 -5.09 -2.41 -12.70
N SER A 547 -4.79 -1.56 -11.70
CA SER A 547 -3.42 -1.22 -11.33
C SER A 547 -2.73 -2.40 -10.66
N MET A 548 -1.50 -2.70 -11.07
CA MET A 548 -0.72 -3.82 -10.51
C MET A 548 0.29 -3.38 -9.44
N SER A 549 0.41 -2.07 -9.23
CA SER A 549 1.14 -1.48 -8.11
C SER A 549 0.27 -0.42 -7.47
N HIS A 550 -0.43 -0.79 -6.37
CA HIS A 550 -1.41 0.06 -5.68
C HIS A 550 -1.13 0.06 -4.18
N SER A 551 -0.78 1.22 -3.63
CA SER A 551 -0.17 1.33 -2.30
C SER A 551 -1.10 0.93 -1.16
N TRP A 552 -2.42 1.00 -1.31
CA TRP A 552 -3.37 0.51 -0.29
C TRP A 552 -3.29 -0.99 -0.03
N SER A 553 -2.65 -1.75 -0.95
CA SER A 553 -2.47 -3.20 -0.83
C SER A 553 -1.29 -3.60 0.08
N SER A 554 -0.60 -2.65 0.68
CA SER A 554 0.59 -2.86 1.50
C SER A 554 0.32 -3.17 2.99
N GLY A 555 -0.91 -3.49 3.37
CA GLY A 555 -1.32 -3.80 4.74
C GLY A 555 -0.42 -4.79 5.51
N PRO A 556 0.10 -5.88 4.91
CA PRO A 556 1.01 -6.80 5.59
C PRO A 556 2.31 -6.17 6.07
N THR A 557 2.85 -5.16 5.38
CA THR A 557 4.07 -4.45 5.83
C THR A 557 3.84 -3.82 7.21
N ILE A 558 2.68 -3.19 7.42
CA ILE A 558 2.28 -2.64 8.71
C ILE A 558 2.10 -3.77 9.73
N ALA A 559 1.32 -4.80 9.39
CA ALA A 559 0.98 -5.90 10.29
C ALA A 559 2.22 -6.63 10.80
N LEU A 560 3.17 -6.93 9.91
CA LEU A 560 4.41 -7.63 10.25
C LEU A 560 5.32 -6.77 11.13
N SER A 561 5.48 -5.47 10.83
CA SER A 561 6.33 -4.57 11.62
C SER A 561 5.72 -4.24 12.98
N THR A 562 4.41 -3.87 13.03
CA THR A 562 3.85 -3.27 14.25
C THR A 562 3.17 -4.28 15.16
N ARG A 563 2.69 -5.40 14.63
CA ARG A 563 1.93 -6.39 15.40
C ARG A 563 2.68 -7.72 15.56
N VAL A 564 3.24 -8.26 14.49
CA VAL A 564 3.98 -9.52 14.56
C VAL A 564 5.32 -9.28 15.26
N ALA A 565 6.13 -8.36 14.77
CA ALA A 565 7.34 -7.92 15.47
C ALA A 565 7.01 -7.20 16.79
N GLY A 566 5.89 -6.48 16.84
CA GLY A 566 5.25 -6.02 18.07
C GLY A 566 5.64 -4.62 18.53
N LEU A 567 6.49 -3.88 17.81
CA LEU A 567 6.89 -2.53 18.19
C LEU A 567 6.17 -1.48 17.36
N GLU A 568 5.31 -0.68 17.99
CA GLU A 568 4.51 0.35 17.34
C GLU A 568 4.47 1.67 18.11
N LEU A 569 4.23 2.77 17.39
CA LEU A 569 3.89 4.06 17.97
C LEU A 569 2.38 4.09 18.22
N VAL A 570 1.98 4.39 19.45
CA VAL A 570 0.57 4.36 19.90
C VAL A 570 0.05 5.73 20.32
N GLY A 571 0.92 6.70 20.45
CA GLY A 571 0.60 8.05 20.88
C GLY A 571 1.77 9.03 20.64
N TRP A 572 1.60 10.24 21.15
CA TRP A 572 2.60 11.30 21.04
C TRP A 572 3.88 10.95 21.81
N ARG A 573 4.94 10.52 21.07
CA ARG A 573 6.20 9.99 21.62
C ARG A 573 6.01 8.75 22.52
N GLU A 574 4.92 8.02 22.30
CA GLU A 574 4.58 6.83 23.06
C GLU A 574 4.68 5.60 22.16
N TRP A 575 5.33 4.56 22.66
CA TRP A 575 5.47 3.27 21.98
C TRP A 575 4.88 2.15 22.81
N ARG A 576 4.56 1.07 22.12
CA ARG A 576 4.14 -0.19 22.73
C ARG A 576 4.95 -1.34 22.15
N PHE A 577 5.39 -2.25 22.99
CA PHE A 577 5.94 -3.53 22.57
C PHE A 577 4.96 -4.64 22.95
N ALA A 578 4.30 -5.24 21.95
CA ALA A 578 3.25 -6.24 22.11
C ALA A 578 3.33 -7.28 20.96
N PRO A 579 4.36 -8.14 20.95
CA PRO A 579 4.57 -9.08 19.87
C PRO A 579 3.51 -10.17 19.82
N LEU A 580 3.14 -10.55 18.59
CA LEU A 580 2.23 -11.64 18.29
C LEU A 580 2.92 -12.65 17.35
N PRO A 581 3.72 -13.58 17.88
CA PRO A 581 4.59 -14.44 17.06
C PRO A 581 3.87 -15.29 16.02
N GLY A 582 2.67 -15.78 16.31
CA GLY A 582 1.88 -16.58 15.36
C GLY A 582 2.57 -17.85 14.88
N GLY A 583 3.41 -18.43 15.71
CA GLY A 583 4.19 -19.63 15.41
C GLY A 583 5.58 -19.36 14.80
N LEU A 584 6.01 -18.11 14.68
CA LEU A 584 7.37 -17.75 14.28
C LEU A 584 8.31 -17.87 15.49
N GLY A 585 9.52 -18.39 15.28
CA GLY A 585 10.55 -18.56 16.31
C GLY A 585 11.51 -17.38 16.41
N GLU A 586 11.76 -16.64 15.31
CA GLU A 586 12.66 -15.50 15.28
C GLU A 586 12.15 -14.39 14.37
N VAL A 587 12.18 -13.15 14.86
CA VAL A 587 11.87 -11.96 14.06
C VAL A 587 12.85 -10.82 14.36
N LYS A 588 13.26 -10.09 13.32
CA LYS A 588 13.99 -8.83 13.38
C LYS A 588 13.21 -7.78 12.61
N SER A 589 12.94 -6.65 13.23
CA SER A 589 12.23 -5.54 12.59
C SER A 589 12.69 -4.20 13.14
N GLY A 590 12.62 -3.17 12.33
CA GLY A 590 12.92 -1.82 12.78
C GLY A 590 12.46 -0.79 11.77
N PHE A 591 12.40 0.46 12.22
CA PHE A 591 12.10 1.63 11.42
C PHE A 591 12.73 2.88 12.03
N ARG A 592 12.87 3.93 11.24
CA ARG A 592 13.40 5.21 11.70
C ARG A 592 12.33 6.30 11.60
N SER A 593 12.15 7.02 12.70
CA SER A 593 11.34 8.23 12.76
C SER A 593 12.22 9.46 13.02
N PRO A 594 11.70 10.69 12.86
CA PRO A 594 12.43 11.91 13.24
C PRO A 594 12.86 11.97 14.70
N VAL A 595 12.17 11.24 15.59
CA VAL A 595 12.55 11.17 17.02
C VAL A 595 13.65 10.14 17.29
N GLY A 596 13.99 9.27 16.32
CA GLY A 596 15.09 8.31 16.41
C GLY A 596 14.73 6.92 15.87
N GLU A 597 15.57 5.95 16.17
CA GLU A 597 15.47 4.57 15.72
C GLU A 597 14.59 3.75 16.67
N PHE A 598 13.68 2.97 16.10
CA PHE A 598 12.91 1.91 16.75
C PHE A 598 13.29 0.57 16.15
N ALA A 599 13.73 -0.37 16.96
CA ALA A 599 14.06 -1.71 16.49
C ALA A 599 13.73 -2.78 17.52
N VAL A 600 13.46 -3.97 17.03
CA VAL A 600 13.21 -5.14 17.86
C VAL A 600 13.78 -6.39 17.21
N GLU A 601 14.42 -7.19 18.02
CA GLU A 601 14.80 -8.57 17.69
C GLU A 601 14.31 -9.47 18.80
N TRP A 602 13.60 -10.55 18.45
CA TRP A 602 13.16 -11.51 19.45
C TRP A 602 13.26 -12.97 18.96
N VAL A 603 13.41 -13.84 19.93
CA VAL A 603 13.30 -15.30 19.76
C VAL A 603 12.19 -15.79 20.68
N ALA A 604 11.29 -16.61 20.15
CA ALA A 604 10.15 -17.15 20.86
C ALA A 604 10.07 -18.68 20.72
N GLY A 605 9.56 -19.35 21.75
CA GLY A 605 9.31 -20.79 21.72
C GLY A 605 9.00 -21.35 23.10
N ASN A 606 8.23 -22.42 23.17
CA ASN A 606 7.86 -23.10 24.40
C ASN A 606 7.28 -22.20 25.51
N GLY A 607 6.44 -21.24 25.11
CA GLY A 607 5.82 -20.29 26.06
C GLY A 607 6.78 -19.23 26.60
N THR A 608 7.94 -19.02 25.96
CA THR A 608 8.92 -17.99 26.32
C THR A 608 9.17 -17.05 25.15
N LEU A 609 9.56 -15.80 25.45
CA LEU A 609 10.06 -14.85 24.48
C LEU A 609 11.22 -14.05 25.10
N ASP A 610 12.32 -13.93 24.35
CA ASP A 610 13.49 -13.11 24.72
C ASP A 610 13.70 -12.07 23.63
N ALA A 611 13.54 -10.79 23.97
CA ALA A 611 13.58 -9.70 23.02
C ALA A 611 14.62 -8.63 23.40
N THR A 612 15.23 -8.03 22.41
CA THR A 612 15.95 -6.76 22.52
C THR A 612 15.11 -5.68 21.83
N VAL A 613 14.71 -4.65 22.59
CA VAL A 613 13.92 -3.51 22.09
C VAL A 613 14.80 -2.27 22.14
N VAL A 614 14.88 -1.55 21.03
CA VAL A 614 15.59 -0.27 20.90
C VAL A 614 14.57 0.83 20.70
N THR A 615 14.64 1.85 21.54
CA THR A 615 13.73 3.02 21.45
C THR A 615 14.49 4.31 21.68
N PRO A 616 14.07 5.44 21.07
CA PRO A 616 14.74 6.72 21.20
C PRO A 616 14.62 7.31 22.61
N GLU A 617 15.61 8.12 23.00
CA GLU A 617 15.53 8.95 24.19
C GLU A 617 14.39 9.98 24.10
N GLY A 618 13.75 10.28 25.23
CA GLY A 618 12.62 11.21 25.29
C GLY A 618 11.30 10.64 24.75
N THR A 619 11.23 9.30 24.60
CA THR A 619 10.00 8.56 24.36
C THR A 619 9.64 7.71 25.58
N THR A 620 8.40 7.30 25.70
CA THR A 620 7.93 6.42 26.78
C THR A 620 7.12 5.26 26.19
N GLY A 621 7.04 4.14 26.90
CA GLY A 621 6.28 3.03 26.39
C GLY A 621 5.91 1.97 27.42
N ARG A 622 5.31 0.91 26.91
CA ARG A 622 4.85 -0.23 27.72
C ARG A 622 5.08 -1.55 26.98
N VAL A 623 5.19 -2.61 27.75
CA VAL A 623 5.16 -3.97 27.22
C VAL A 623 3.80 -4.59 27.50
N GLU A 624 3.23 -5.30 26.52
CA GLU A 624 1.93 -5.95 26.64
C GLU A 624 2.00 -7.36 26.02
N PHE A 625 1.44 -8.34 26.68
CA PHE A 625 1.41 -9.72 26.19
C PHE A 625 -0.02 -10.25 26.22
N ALA A 626 -0.50 -10.77 25.08
CA ALA A 626 -1.82 -11.35 24.96
C ALA A 626 -1.93 -12.63 25.81
N GLY A 627 -3.06 -12.82 26.46
CA GLY A 627 -3.33 -14.04 27.26
C GLY A 627 -2.74 -14.06 28.67
N GLY A 628 -1.97 -13.03 29.03
CA GLY A 628 -1.22 -12.98 30.28
C GLY A 628 -0.02 -13.93 30.28
N CYS A 629 1.04 -13.54 30.91
CA CYS A 629 2.24 -14.35 31.10
C CYS A 629 2.52 -14.49 32.58
N GLU A 630 3.21 -15.56 33.00
CA GLU A 630 3.53 -15.77 34.41
C GLU A 630 4.54 -14.72 34.91
N MET A 631 5.48 -14.33 34.06
CA MET A 631 6.52 -13.36 34.41
C MET A 631 6.95 -12.54 33.20
N VAL A 632 7.11 -11.25 33.43
CA VAL A 632 7.72 -10.32 32.46
C VAL A 632 8.89 -9.62 33.15
N MET A 633 10.08 -9.70 32.55
CA MET A 633 11.30 -9.05 33.03
C MET A 633 11.75 -7.99 32.05
N VAL A 634 12.12 -6.81 32.57
CA VAL A 634 12.76 -5.75 31.79
C VAL A 634 14.14 -5.47 32.38
N ASP A 635 15.19 -5.61 31.58
CA ASP A 635 16.60 -5.48 32.00
C ASP A 635 16.95 -6.32 33.25
N GLY A 636 16.36 -7.51 33.36
CA GLY A 636 16.61 -8.46 34.47
C GLY A 636 15.84 -8.14 35.76
N VAL A 637 14.92 -7.19 35.74
CA VAL A 637 14.02 -6.84 36.85
C VAL A 637 12.58 -7.20 36.48
N GLU A 638 11.84 -7.80 37.40
CA GLU A 638 10.44 -8.10 37.20
C GLU A 638 9.67 -6.78 36.94
N TRP A 639 8.94 -6.73 35.83
CA TRP A 639 8.23 -5.53 35.41
C TRP A 639 6.92 -5.38 36.20
N ASP A 640 6.73 -4.24 36.79
CA ASP A 640 5.60 -3.92 37.66
C ASP A 640 4.38 -3.30 36.98
N GLY A 641 4.45 -3.15 35.63
CA GLY A 641 3.39 -2.50 34.86
C GLY A 641 3.59 -0.99 34.64
N GLU A 642 4.65 -0.42 35.20
CA GLU A 642 4.94 1.02 35.03
C GLU A 642 5.43 1.36 33.64
N VAL A 643 5.38 2.65 33.31
CA VAL A 643 5.86 3.20 32.05
C VAL A 643 7.40 3.03 31.96
N ILE A 644 7.87 2.58 30.78
CA ILE A 644 9.28 2.39 30.51
C ILE A 644 9.81 3.62 29.76
N GLU A 645 10.83 4.26 30.32
CA GLU A 645 11.52 5.35 29.63
C GLU A 645 12.32 4.80 28.43
N GLY A 646 12.18 5.47 27.28
CA GLY A 646 12.96 5.19 26.09
C GLY A 646 14.44 5.58 26.27
N GLY A 647 15.24 5.18 25.32
CA GLY A 647 16.68 5.42 25.29
C GLY A 647 17.49 4.14 25.35
N GLY A 648 18.18 3.84 24.26
CA GLY A 648 19.06 2.71 24.14
C GLY A 648 18.34 1.35 23.98
N LYS A 649 19.01 0.30 24.42
CA LYS A 649 18.54 -1.09 24.32
C LYS A 649 17.92 -1.52 25.64
N LYS A 650 16.77 -2.15 25.57
CA LYS A 650 16.09 -2.83 26.69
C LYS A 650 15.97 -4.31 26.37
N ARG A 651 16.28 -5.18 27.33
CA ARG A 651 16.01 -6.61 27.21
C ARG A 651 14.67 -6.94 27.86
N VAL A 652 13.77 -7.51 27.09
CA VAL A 652 12.47 -7.97 27.60
C VAL A 652 12.41 -9.49 27.52
N GLN A 653 12.19 -10.13 28.65
CA GLN A 653 12.10 -11.59 28.76
C GLN A 653 10.76 -11.98 29.36
N VAL A 654 10.13 -12.95 28.74
CA VAL A 654 8.77 -13.36 29.12
C VAL A 654 8.70 -14.88 29.24
N THR A 655 8.02 -15.37 30.26
CA THR A 655 7.82 -16.80 30.49
C THR A 655 6.37 -17.10 30.86
N GLY A 656 5.94 -18.33 30.58
CA GLY A 656 4.59 -18.81 30.93
C GLY A 656 3.47 -18.16 30.13
N CYS A 657 3.74 -17.66 28.92
CA CYS A 657 2.70 -17.13 28.06
C CYS A 657 1.84 -18.26 27.49
N GLN A 658 0.53 -18.09 27.52
CA GLN A 658 -0.38 -18.98 26.82
C GLN A 658 -0.31 -18.63 25.31
N GLU A 659 -0.06 -19.64 24.47
CA GLU A 659 -0.03 -19.50 23.01
C GLU A 659 -1.40 -19.16 22.41
#